data_2adc0766d81047382dd469dc7560b8e9
#
_entry.id   2adc0766d81047382dd469dc7560b8e9
#
_cell.length_a   1.000
_cell.length_b   1.000
_cell.length_c   1.000
_cell.angle_alpha   90.00
_cell.angle_beta   90.00
_cell.angle_gamma   90.00
#
_symmetry.space_group_name_H-M   'P 1'
#
loop_
_entity.id
_entity.type
_entity.pdbx_description
1 polymer ?
#
loop_
_entity_poly.entity_id
_entity_poly.type
_entity_poly.pdbx_seq_one_letter_code
_entity_poly.pdbx_strand_id
1 'polypeptide(L)'
;MTFYNHKEIEPKWQAFWADNHTFKTGTDASKPKFYALDMFPYPSGAGLHVGHPEGYTATDILSRFKRAQGHNVLHPMGWDAFGLPAEQYAMDTGNDPAEFTAENIANFKRQINALGFSYDWDREVNTTDPNYYKWTQWIFTKLYEKGLAYEAEVPVNWVEELGTAIANEEVLPDGTSERGGYPVVRKPMRQWMLKITAYAERLLEDLEEVDWPESIKDMQRNWIGKSTGANVTFKVKDTDKDFTVFTTRPDTLFGATYAVLAPEHALVDAITTADQAEAVAEYKRQASLKSDLARTDLAKEKTGVWTGAYAINPVNGKEIPVWIADYVLASYGTGAIMAVPAHDERDWEFAKQFKLDIIPVLEGGNVEEAAFTEDGLHINSDFLDGLDKASAIAKMVEWLEAEGVGNEKVTYRLRDWLFSRQRYWGEPIPIIHWEDGTSTAVPESELPLVLPVTKDIRPSGTGESPLANLTDWLEVTREDGVKGRRETNTMPQWAGSSWYYLRYIDPHNTEKLADEELLKQWLPVDIYVGGAEHAVLHLLYARFWHKVLYDLGVVPTKEPFQKLFNQGMILGTSYRDSRGALVATDKVEKRDGSFFHVETGEELEQAPAKMSKSLKNVVNPDDVVEQYGADTLRVYEMFMGPLDASIAWSEEGLEGSRKFLERVYRLITTKEITKENSGALDKVYNETVKAVTEQVDQMKFNTAIAQLMVFVNAANKEDKLFSDYAKGFVQLIAPFAPHLGEELWQVLTASGESISYVPWPSYDESKLVENEIEIVVQIKGKVKAKLVVAKDLSREELQDLALANEKVQSEIAGKDIIKVIAVPNKLVNIVVK
;
A
#
# COMPACT_ATOMS: atom_id res chain seq x y z
N MET A 1 27.17 -34.61 19.60
CA MET A 1 26.73 -33.18 19.73
C MET A 1 25.37 -33.05 19.11
N THR A 2 24.39 -32.64 19.89
CA THR A 2 23.07 -32.33 19.36
C THR A 2 23.15 -31.07 18.50
N PHE A 3 22.88 -31.25 17.24
CA PHE A 3 23.05 -30.23 16.20
C PHE A 3 21.70 -29.89 15.60
N TYR A 4 21.42 -28.59 15.46
CA TYR A 4 20.21 -28.11 14.78
C TYR A 4 20.37 -28.28 13.26
N ASN A 5 19.75 -29.32 12.71
CA ASN A 5 19.81 -29.61 11.27
C ASN A 5 18.54 -29.18 10.56
N HIS A 6 18.51 -27.97 10.02
CA HIS A 6 17.36 -27.44 9.31
C HIS A 6 17.02 -28.23 8.04
N LYS A 7 18.03 -28.86 7.39
CA LYS A 7 17.83 -29.65 6.16
C LYS A 7 17.00 -30.91 6.39
N GLU A 8 16.98 -31.43 7.60
CA GLU A 8 16.14 -32.56 8.00
C GLU A 8 14.84 -32.11 8.65
N ILE A 9 14.90 -31.16 9.57
CA ILE A 9 13.78 -30.70 10.39
C ILE A 9 12.73 -29.97 9.55
N GLU A 10 13.11 -29.05 8.70
CA GLU A 10 12.16 -28.22 7.94
C GLU A 10 11.34 -29.03 6.93
N PRO A 11 11.91 -29.85 6.05
CA PRO A 11 11.12 -30.67 5.13
C PRO A 11 10.21 -31.67 5.84
N LYS A 12 10.65 -32.25 6.96
CA LYS A 12 9.87 -33.16 7.78
C LYS A 12 8.57 -32.53 8.25
N TRP A 13 8.62 -31.32 8.79
CA TRP A 13 7.43 -30.65 9.31
C TRP A 13 6.54 -30.08 8.21
N GLN A 14 7.12 -29.62 7.11
CA GLN A 14 6.36 -29.21 5.93
C GLN A 14 5.53 -30.39 5.39
N ALA A 15 6.11 -31.58 5.30
CA ALA A 15 5.39 -32.80 4.91
C ALA A 15 4.29 -33.17 5.93
N PHE A 16 4.59 -33.06 7.22
CA PHE A 16 3.59 -33.30 8.28
C PHE A 16 2.37 -32.40 8.15
N TRP A 17 2.58 -31.09 7.97
CA TRP A 17 1.49 -30.13 7.81
C TRP A 17 0.66 -30.39 6.56
N ALA A 18 1.31 -30.72 5.45
CA ALA A 18 0.64 -31.05 4.20
C ALA A 18 -0.21 -32.32 4.32
N ASP A 19 0.36 -33.39 4.88
CA ASP A 19 -0.32 -34.69 5.01
C ASP A 19 -1.51 -34.64 5.98
N ASN A 20 -1.44 -33.80 7.01
CA ASN A 20 -2.48 -33.67 8.04
C ASN A 20 -3.44 -32.52 7.79
N HIS A 21 -3.30 -31.76 6.70
CA HIS A 21 -4.10 -30.56 6.42
C HIS A 21 -4.17 -29.62 7.64
N THR A 22 -3.03 -29.43 8.30
CA THR A 22 -2.93 -28.75 9.59
C THR A 22 -3.53 -27.35 9.59
N PHE A 23 -3.41 -26.63 8.48
CA PHE A 23 -3.83 -25.24 8.37
C PHE A 23 -5.13 -25.04 7.61
N LYS A 24 -5.89 -26.11 7.44
CA LYS A 24 -7.22 -26.02 6.85
C LYS A 24 -8.10 -25.08 7.67
N THR A 25 -8.79 -24.17 6.99
CA THR A 25 -9.69 -23.21 7.63
C THR A 25 -10.82 -23.92 8.35
N GLY A 26 -11.04 -23.60 9.63
CA GLY A 26 -12.09 -24.18 10.44
C GLY A 26 -13.48 -23.72 10.01
N THR A 27 -14.47 -24.60 10.22
CA THR A 27 -15.88 -24.38 9.88
C THR A 27 -16.79 -24.09 11.08
N ASP A 28 -16.25 -24.16 12.29
CA ASP A 28 -16.99 -23.94 13.53
C ASP A 28 -17.31 -22.45 13.73
N ALA A 29 -18.54 -22.05 13.35
CA ALA A 29 -19.01 -20.67 13.46
C ALA A 29 -19.09 -20.14 14.90
N SER A 30 -19.03 -21.00 15.94
CA SER A 30 -19.00 -20.58 17.34
C SER A 30 -17.68 -19.96 17.78
N LYS A 31 -16.59 -20.23 17.03
CA LYS A 31 -15.29 -19.65 17.30
C LYS A 31 -15.16 -18.28 16.62
N PRO A 32 -14.46 -17.32 17.25
CA PRO A 32 -14.18 -16.05 16.59
C PRO A 32 -13.34 -16.28 15.33
N LYS A 33 -13.63 -15.52 14.28
CA LYS A 33 -12.89 -15.60 13.03
C LYS A 33 -11.68 -14.68 13.04
N PHE A 34 -10.64 -15.04 12.29
CA PHE A 34 -9.54 -14.16 11.96
C PHE A 34 -9.14 -14.37 10.50
N TYR A 35 -9.31 -13.34 9.70
CA TYR A 35 -8.95 -13.35 8.28
C TYR A 35 -7.69 -12.53 8.08
N ALA A 36 -6.56 -13.19 7.87
CA ALA A 36 -5.26 -12.58 7.58
C ALA A 36 -4.99 -12.66 6.08
N LEU A 37 -4.81 -11.52 5.44
CA LEU A 37 -4.65 -11.43 3.99
C LEU A 37 -3.32 -10.78 3.64
N ASP A 38 -2.58 -11.45 2.75
CA ASP A 38 -1.44 -10.88 2.04
C ASP A 38 -1.89 -10.35 0.67
N MET A 39 -1.25 -9.29 0.20
CA MET A 39 -1.37 -8.95 -1.22
C MET A 39 -0.72 -10.07 -2.03
N PHE A 40 -1.52 -10.78 -2.81
CA PHE A 40 -1.02 -11.95 -3.53
C PHE A 40 -0.02 -11.55 -4.62
N PRO A 41 1.01 -12.36 -4.86
CA PRO A 41 2.09 -11.99 -5.74
C PRO A 41 1.73 -12.16 -7.22
N TYR A 42 2.40 -11.39 -8.07
CA TYR A 42 2.52 -11.67 -9.49
C TYR A 42 3.62 -12.72 -9.68
N PRO A 43 3.33 -13.89 -10.27
CA PRO A 43 4.32 -14.96 -10.45
C PRO A 43 5.29 -14.64 -11.60
N SER A 44 6.37 -13.96 -11.29
CA SER A 44 7.43 -13.61 -12.25
C SER A 44 8.40 -14.77 -12.49
N GLY A 45 9.10 -14.76 -13.63
CA GLY A 45 10.09 -15.77 -13.94
C GLY A 45 11.34 -15.80 -13.04
N ALA A 46 11.58 -14.71 -12.31
CA ALA A 46 12.71 -14.64 -11.36
C ALA A 46 12.45 -15.35 -10.03
N GLY A 47 11.20 -15.70 -9.73
CA GLY A 47 10.82 -16.19 -8.41
C GLY A 47 10.78 -15.08 -7.36
N LEU A 48 10.69 -15.48 -6.10
CA LEU A 48 10.71 -14.56 -4.96
C LEU A 48 12.11 -14.00 -4.72
N HIS A 49 12.19 -12.77 -4.24
CA HIS A 49 13.37 -12.24 -3.54
C HIS A 49 13.06 -12.14 -2.04
N VAL A 50 14.09 -11.89 -1.21
CA VAL A 50 13.95 -11.89 0.26
C VAL A 50 13.04 -10.79 0.81
N GLY A 51 12.67 -9.81 0.02
CA GLY A 51 11.70 -8.79 0.40
C GLY A 51 10.25 -9.28 0.44
N HIS A 52 9.90 -10.29 -0.35
CA HIS A 52 8.54 -10.85 -0.36
C HIS A 52 8.16 -11.54 0.95
N PRO A 53 9.02 -12.39 1.57
CA PRO A 53 8.65 -13.09 2.79
C PRO A 53 8.41 -12.20 4.02
N GLU A 54 8.82 -10.96 4.01
CA GLU A 54 8.64 -10.05 5.16
C GLU A 54 7.16 -9.91 5.54
N GLY A 55 6.32 -9.53 4.57
CA GLY A 55 4.88 -9.44 4.79
C GLY A 55 4.22 -10.79 5.06
N TYR A 56 4.64 -11.82 4.34
CA TYR A 56 4.10 -13.18 4.49
C TYR A 56 4.44 -13.76 5.88
N THR A 57 5.61 -13.50 6.38
CA THR A 57 6.02 -13.91 7.73
C THR A 57 5.19 -13.19 8.79
N ALA A 58 4.93 -11.90 8.61
CA ALA A 58 4.10 -11.11 9.53
C ALA A 58 2.69 -11.68 9.65
N THR A 59 2.01 -11.94 8.54
CA THR A 59 0.66 -12.53 8.55
C THR A 59 0.67 -13.96 9.08
N ASP A 60 1.72 -14.71 8.80
CA ASP A 60 1.88 -16.07 9.31
C ASP A 60 2.02 -16.13 10.83
N ILE A 61 2.82 -15.24 11.40
CA ILE A 61 2.96 -15.13 12.86
C ILE A 61 1.62 -14.80 13.50
N LEU A 62 0.91 -13.82 12.98
CA LEU A 62 -0.43 -13.46 13.47
C LEU A 62 -1.41 -14.61 13.34
N SER A 63 -1.40 -15.32 12.22
CA SER A 63 -2.28 -16.47 11.97
C SER A 63 -2.03 -17.60 12.95
N ARG A 64 -0.78 -17.92 13.22
CA ARG A 64 -0.39 -18.96 14.21
C ARG A 64 -0.76 -18.52 15.62
N PHE A 65 -0.53 -17.28 15.97
CA PHE A 65 -0.91 -16.69 17.25
C PHE A 65 -2.41 -16.74 17.49
N LYS A 66 -3.21 -16.31 16.53
CA LYS A 66 -4.68 -16.32 16.62
C LYS A 66 -5.24 -17.75 16.66
N ARG A 67 -4.65 -18.67 15.93
CA ARG A 67 -5.03 -20.08 15.95
C ARG A 67 -4.79 -20.69 17.34
N ALA A 68 -3.66 -20.38 17.95
CA ALA A 68 -3.37 -20.80 19.33
C ALA A 68 -4.30 -20.16 20.37
N GLN A 69 -4.87 -18.98 20.05
CA GLN A 69 -5.88 -18.33 20.89
C GLN A 69 -7.31 -18.83 20.65
N GLY A 70 -7.49 -19.84 19.80
CA GLY A 70 -8.78 -20.48 19.57
C GLY A 70 -9.63 -19.86 18.47
N HIS A 71 -9.06 -19.00 17.62
CA HIS A 71 -9.78 -18.45 16.46
C HIS A 71 -9.83 -19.45 15.31
N ASN A 72 -10.90 -19.36 14.52
CA ASN A 72 -10.87 -19.87 13.15
C ASN A 72 -10.06 -18.91 12.29
N VAL A 73 -8.98 -19.39 11.69
CA VAL A 73 -8.07 -18.58 10.90
C VAL A 73 -8.23 -18.92 9.43
N LEU A 74 -8.47 -17.89 8.61
CA LEU A 74 -8.38 -17.94 7.16
C LEU A 74 -7.09 -17.22 6.74
N HIS A 75 -6.12 -17.99 6.26
CA HIS A 75 -4.83 -17.50 5.80
C HIS A 75 -4.55 -18.06 4.40
N PRO A 76 -5.09 -17.41 3.35
CA PRO A 76 -5.03 -17.91 1.99
C PRO A 76 -3.86 -17.36 1.20
N MET A 77 -3.56 -18.01 0.08
CA MET A 77 -2.58 -17.55 -0.90
C MET A 77 -3.05 -17.87 -2.31
N GLY A 78 -2.64 -17.07 -3.27
CA GLY A 78 -2.99 -17.25 -4.67
C GLY A 78 -2.09 -16.42 -5.59
N TRP A 79 -2.54 -16.26 -6.83
CA TRP A 79 -1.71 -15.73 -7.91
C TRP A 79 -2.46 -14.69 -8.72
N ASP A 80 -1.88 -13.50 -8.78
CA ASP A 80 -2.30 -12.41 -9.67
C ASP A 80 -1.53 -12.59 -10.99
N ALA A 81 -2.07 -13.42 -11.88
CA ALA A 81 -1.29 -14.04 -12.94
C ALA A 81 -1.54 -13.50 -14.35
N PHE A 82 -2.53 -12.65 -14.55
CA PHE A 82 -2.69 -11.89 -15.79
C PHE A 82 -1.73 -10.68 -15.82
N GLY A 83 -1.49 -10.15 -16.99
CA GLY A 83 -0.74 -8.91 -17.18
C GLY A 83 0.42 -8.99 -18.15
N LEU A 84 1.08 -7.86 -18.33
CA LEU A 84 2.09 -7.59 -19.34
C LEU A 84 3.33 -8.47 -19.32
N PRO A 85 3.94 -8.78 -18.15
CA PRO A 85 5.23 -9.48 -18.18
C PRO A 85 5.15 -10.87 -18.81
N ALA A 86 4.09 -11.63 -18.55
CA ALA A 86 3.90 -12.94 -19.15
C ALA A 86 3.62 -12.85 -20.65
N GLU A 87 2.82 -11.87 -21.05
CA GLU A 87 2.52 -11.62 -22.47
C GLU A 87 3.76 -11.19 -23.23
N GLN A 88 4.56 -10.29 -22.68
CA GLN A 88 5.80 -9.84 -23.31
C GLN A 88 6.81 -10.98 -23.48
N TYR A 89 6.97 -11.79 -22.45
CA TYR A 89 7.82 -12.98 -22.53
C TYR A 89 7.34 -13.94 -23.63
N ALA A 90 6.04 -14.15 -23.73
CA ALA A 90 5.46 -15.01 -24.77
C ALA A 90 5.71 -14.44 -26.18
N MET A 91 5.58 -13.13 -26.37
CA MET A 91 5.89 -12.48 -27.66
C MET A 91 7.38 -12.59 -28.00
N ASP A 92 8.27 -12.39 -27.04
CA ASP A 92 9.72 -12.40 -27.25
C ASP A 92 10.25 -13.81 -27.54
N THR A 93 9.64 -14.85 -26.97
CA THR A 93 10.11 -16.24 -27.06
C THR A 93 9.27 -17.15 -27.96
N GLY A 94 8.09 -16.70 -28.36
CA GLY A 94 7.12 -17.54 -29.08
C GLY A 94 6.43 -18.60 -28.22
N ASN A 95 6.57 -18.55 -26.89
CA ASN A 95 5.94 -19.47 -25.95
C ASN A 95 4.52 -19.02 -25.58
N ASP A 96 3.70 -19.96 -25.07
CA ASP A 96 2.37 -19.68 -24.56
C ASP A 96 2.46 -18.96 -23.21
N PRO A 97 1.79 -17.81 -23.01
CA PRO A 97 1.77 -17.13 -21.71
C PRO A 97 1.15 -18.00 -20.60
N ALA A 98 0.22 -18.88 -20.92
CA ALA A 98 -0.38 -19.79 -19.93
C ALA A 98 0.62 -20.79 -19.38
N GLU A 99 1.45 -21.40 -20.23
CA GLU A 99 2.49 -22.35 -19.81
C GLU A 99 3.56 -21.68 -18.96
N PHE A 100 4.04 -20.52 -19.39
CA PHE A 100 5.01 -19.72 -18.64
C PHE A 100 4.47 -19.33 -17.26
N THR A 101 3.23 -18.89 -17.19
CA THR A 101 2.56 -18.54 -15.95
C THR A 101 2.43 -19.76 -15.02
N ALA A 102 2.03 -20.92 -15.54
CA ALA A 102 1.91 -22.14 -14.75
C ALA A 102 3.26 -22.58 -14.13
N GLU A 103 4.34 -22.49 -14.89
CA GLU A 103 5.70 -22.78 -14.39
C GLU A 103 6.13 -21.82 -13.29
N ASN A 104 5.86 -20.54 -13.47
CA ASN A 104 6.17 -19.52 -12.49
C ASN A 104 5.38 -19.71 -11.19
N ILE A 105 4.10 -20.03 -11.28
CA ILE A 105 3.24 -20.36 -10.13
C ILE A 105 3.82 -21.54 -9.36
N ALA A 106 4.19 -22.61 -10.06
CA ALA A 106 4.78 -23.79 -9.44
C ALA A 106 6.08 -23.45 -8.68
N ASN A 107 6.93 -22.60 -9.23
CA ASN A 107 8.16 -22.16 -8.58
C ASN A 107 7.90 -21.27 -7.35
N PHE A 108 7.00 -20.29 -7.45
CA PHE A 108 6.59 -19.47 -6.33
C PHE A 108 6.01 -20.30 -5.19
N LYS A 109 5.12 -21.25 -5.53
CA LYS A 109 4.50 -22.12 -4.53
C LYS A 109 5.54 -23.00 -3.82
N ARG A 110 6.51 -23.53 -4.55
CA ARG A 110 7.63 -24.27 -3.99
C ARG A 110 8.43 -23.40 -3.00
N GLN A 111 8.78 -22.18 -3.39
CA GLN A 111 9.52 -21.26 -2.52
C GLN A 111 8.74 -20.87 -1.28
N ILE A 112 7.44 -20.58 -1.41
CA ILE A 112 6.55 -20.24 -0.29
C ILE A 112 6.43 -21.42 0.67
N ASN A 113 6.25 -22.64 0.16
CA ASN A 113 6.19 -23.84 0.98
C ASN A 113 7.49 -24.10 1.73
N ALA A 114 8.63 -23.84 1.10
CA ALA A 114 9.94 -23.99 1.74
C ALA A 114 10.16 -23.03 2.93
N LEU A 115 9.40 -21.94 3.01
CA LEU A 115 9.45 -20.97 4.11
C LEU A 115 8.50 -21.34 5.28
N GLY A 116 7.70 -22.39 5.13
CA GLY A 116 6.89 -22.96 6.20
C GLY A 116 5.69 -22.14 6.65
N PHE A 117 5.11 -21.37 5.75
CA PHE A 117 3.92 -20.57 6.05
C PHE A 117 2.67 -21.44 6.22
N SER A 118 1.77 -20.99 7.10
CA SER A 118 0.52 -21.69 7.43
C SER A 118 -0.63 -21.33 6.49
N TYR A 119 -0.39 -21.32 5.19
CA TYR A 119 -1.43 -21.06 4.20
C TYR A 119 -2.36 -22.26 4.04
N ASP A 120 -3.65 -21.97 3.88
CA ASP A 120 -4.66 -22.96 3.50
C ASP A 120 -4.69 -23.09 1.97
N TRP A 121 -3.95 -24.05 1.43
CA TRP A 121 -3.82 -24.25 -0.02
C TRP A 121 -5.11 -24.77 -0.69
N ASP A 122 -6.07 -25.27 0.07
CA ASP A 122 -7.39 -25.63 -0.48
C ASP A 122 -8.17 -24.40 -0.97
N ARG A 123 -7.73 -23.23 -0.58
CA ARG A 123 -8.33 -21.94 -0.95
C ARG A 123 -7.51 -21.13 -1.97
N GLU A 124 -6.55 -21.80 -2.60
CA GLU A 124 -5.73 -21.20 -3.65
C GLU A 124 -6.58 -20.65 -4.79
N VAL A 125 -6.31 -19.43 -5.22
CA VAL A 125 -6.94 -18.82 -6.39
C VAL A 125 -5.89 -18.42 -7.42
N ASN A 126 -6.28 -18.48 -8.68
CA ASN A 126 -5.48 -18.05 -9.82
C ASN A 126 -6.36 -17.20 -10.72
N THR A 127 -6.01 -15.95 -10.90
CA THR A 127 -6.81 -15.00 -11.69
C THR A 127 -6.96 -15.41 -13.16
N THR A 128 -6.09 -16.27 -13.66
CA THR A 128 -6.14 -16.79 -15.05
C THR A 128 -7.01 -18.02 -15.20
N ASP A 129 -7.50 -18.60 -14.10
CA ASP A 129 -8.42 -19.74 -14.14
C ASP A 129 -9.81 -19.26 -14.59
N PRO A 130 -10.40 -19.86 -15.64
CA PRO A 130 -11.75 -19.53 -16.08
C PRO A 130 -12.83 -19.66 -15.00
N ASN A 131 -12.66 -20.59 -14.05
CA ASN A 131 -13.57 -20.72 -12.91
C ASN A 131 -13.48 -19.53 -11.93
N TYR A 132 -12.36 -18.83 -11.92
CA TYR A 132 -12.18 -17.60 -11.17
C TYR A 132 -12.69 -16.40 -11.97
N TYR A 133 -12.19 -16.16 -13.18
CA TYR A 133 -12.56 -14.97 -13.92
C TYR A 133 -13.99 -14.99 -14.47
N LYS A 134 -14.68 -16.13 -14.46
CA LYS A 134 -16.13 -16.16 -14.63
C LYS A 134 -16.82 -15.09 -13.77
N TRP A 135 -16.40 -14.97 -12.52
CA TRP A 135 -16.99 -14.04 -11.55
C TRP A 135 -16.46 -12.63 -11.70
N THR A 136 -15.23 -12.44 -12.18
CA THR A 136 -14.74 -11.14 -12.61
C THR A 136 -15.61 -10.60 -13.77
N GLN A 137 -15.92 -11.44 -14.73
CA GLN A 137 -16.82 -11.13 -15.83
C GLN A 137 -18.25 -10.86 -15.34
N TRP A 138 -18.74 -11.66 -14.40
CA TRP A 138 -20.07 -11.47 -13.81
C TRP A 138 -20.17 -10.10 -13.12
N ILE A 139 -19.17 -9.69 -12.36
CA ILE A 139 -19.14 -8.37 -11.73
C ILE A 139 -19.18 -7.27 -12.80
N PHE A 140 -18.42 -7.42 -13.87
CA PHE A 140 -18.46 -6.47 -14.99
C PHE A 140 -19.87 -6.38 -15.60
N THR A 141 -20.56 -7.49 -15.81
CA THR A 141 -21.93 -7.46 -16.34
C THR A 141 -22.89 -6.72 -15.40
N LYS A 142 -22.72 -6.85 -14.08
CA LYS A 142 -23.50 -6.11 -13.08
C LYS A 142 -23.20 -4.61 -13.11
N LEU A 143 -21.94 -4.24 -13.27
CA LEU A 143 -21.54 -2.85 -13.48
C LEU A 143 -22.18 -2.27 -14.75
N TYR A 144 -22.16 -3.04 -15.84
CA TYR A 144 -22.79 -2.67 -17.10
C TYR A 144 -24.30 -2.48 -16.98
N GLU A 145 -25.01 -3.40 -16.34
CA GLU A 145 -26.44 -3.29 -16.08
C GLU A 145 -26.82 -2.05 -15.27
N LYS A 146 -25.95 -1.63 -14.34
CA LYS A 146 -26.14 -0.41 -13.52
C LYS A 146 -25.73 0.88 -14.21
N GLY A 147 -25.19 0.82 -15.42
CA GLY A 147 -24.63 1.98 -16.10
C GLY A 147 -23.30 2.47 -15.54
N LEU A 148 -22.65 1.68 -14.69
CA LEU A 148 -21.34 1.99 -14.11
C LEU A 148 -20.18 1.57 -15.01
N ALA A 149 -20.41 0.66 -15.94
CA ALA A 149 -19.49 0.35 -17.03
C ALA A 149 -20.06 0.91 -18.33
N TYR A 150 -19.30 1.72 -19.03
CA TYR A 150 -19.73 2.40 -20.25
C TYR A 150 -18.55 2.61 -21.20
N GLU A 151 -18.85 2.80 -22.47
CA GLU A 151 -17.84 3.15 -23.48
C GLU A 151 -17.81 4.67 -23.66
N ALA A 152 -16.59 5.20 -23.78
CA ALA A 152 -16.36 6.60 -24.10
C ALA A 152 -15.14 6.76 -24.98
N GLU A 153 -15.12 7.80 -25.81
CA GLU A 153 -13.93 8.19 -26.53
C GLU A 153 -13.09 9.09 -25.62
N VAL A 154 -11.90 8.61 -25.25
CA VAL A 154 -11.01 9.29 -24.31
C VAL A 154 -9.60 9.38 -24.89
N PRO A 155 -8.83 10.46 -24.61
CA PRO A 155 -7.45 10.53 -25.01
C PRO A 155 -6.60 9.55 -24.19
N VAL A 156 -5.85 8.70 -24.88
CA VAL A 156 -4.94 7.72 -24.28
C VAL A 156 -3.50 7.99 -24.69
N ASN A 157 -2.55 7.54 -23.87
CA ASN A 157 -1.13 7.56 -24.21
C ASN A 157 -0.83 6.34 -25.09
N TRP A 158 -0.81 6.53 -26.39
CA TRP A 158 -0.61 5.47 -27.37
C TRP A 158 0.86 5.34 -27.78
N VAL A 159 1.34 4.10 -27.82
CA VAL A 159 2.69 3.78 -28.31
C VAL A 159 2.56 2.85 -29.52
N GLU A 160 2.82 3.38 -30.69
CA GLU A 160 2.65 2.67 -31.97
C GLU A 160 3.51 1.40 -32.04
N GLU A 161 4.76 1.49 -31.59
CA GLU A 161 5.72 0.40 -31.62
C GLU A 161 5.34 -0.76 -30.68
N LEU A 162 4.65 -0.44 -29.57
CA LEU A 162 4.12 -1.44 -28.63
C LEU A 162 2.69 -1.88 -29.00
N GLY A 163 2.02 -1.13 -29.87
CA GLY A 163 0.65 -1.41 -30.29
C GLY A 163 -0.38 -1.29 -29.18
N THR A 164 -0.15 -0.44 -28.20
CA THR A 164 -0.99 -0.35 -27.01
C THR A 164 -1.00 1.06 -26.41
N ALA A 165 -2.05 1.32 -25.62
CA ALA A 165 -2.07 2.44 -24.68
C ALA A 165 -1.29 2.10 -23.40
N ILE A 166 -0.64 3.10 -22.83
CA ILE A 166 0.09 3.01 -21.56
C ILE A 166 -0.48 4.01 -20.56
N ALA A 167 -0.28 3.72 -19.28
CA ALA A 167 -0.69 4.61 -18.19
C ALA A 167 0.17 5.89 -18.15
N ASN A 168 -0.33 6.95 -17.52
CA ASN A 168 0.41 8.21 -17.37
C ASN A 168 1.75 8.01 -16.66
N GLU A 169 1.81 7.10 -15.69
CA GLU A 169 3.00 6.77 -14.92
C GLU A 169 4.10 6.09 -15.77
N GLU A 170 3.73 5.54 -16.92
CA GLU A 170 4.65 4.85 -17.84
C GLU A 170 5.20 5.79 -18.93
N VAL A 171 4.84 7.06 -18.89
CA VAL A 171 5.37 8.08 -19.80
C VAL A 171 6.52 8.82 -19.11
N LEU A 172 7.70 8.78 -19.72
CA LEU A 172 8.87 9.49 -19.21
C LEU A 172 8.77 11.01 -19.46
N PRO A 173 9.52 11.83 -18.72
CA PRO A 173 9.49 13.29 -18.89
C PRO A 173 9.81 13.78 -20.30
N ASP A 174 10.56 12.99 -21.08
CA ASP A 174 10.90 13.32 -22.47
C ASP A 174 9.79 12.97 -23.50
N GLY A 175 8.65 12.44 -23.01
CA GLY A 175 7.54 12.04 -23.87
C GLY A 175 7.68 10.66 -24.51
N THR A 176 8.62 9.85 -24.02
CA THR A 176 8.79 8.46 -24.47
C THR A 176 8.25 7.46 -23.48
N SER A 177 8.00 6.23 -23.95
CA SER A 177 7.59 5.13 -23.06
C SER A 177 8.74 4.65 -22.18
N GLU A 178 8.47 4.34 -20.92
CA GLU A 178 9.44 3.73 -20.02
C GLU A 178 10.02 2.43 -20.61
N ARG A 179 9.16 1.62 -21.20
CA ARG A 179 9.57 0.39 -21.90
C ARG A 179 9.85 0.71 -23.38
N GLY A 180 11.08 0.48 -23.79
CA GLY A 180 11.53 0.62 -25.19
C GLY A 180 11.92 2.03 -25.63
N GLY A 181 11.62 3.07 -24.83
CA GLY A 181 11.96 4.44 -25.17
C GLY A 181 11.28 4.97 -26.43
N TYR A 182 10.10 4.47 -26.75
CA TYR A 182 9.35 4.84 -27.94
C TYR A 182 8.54 6.13 -27.78
N PRO A 183 8.30 6.88 -28.87
CA PRO A 183 7.44 8.05 -28.80
C PRO A 183 6.02 7.70 -28.33
N VAL A 184 5.50 8.52 -27.42
CA VAL A 184 4.11 8.42 -26.96
C VAL A 184 3.29 9.51 -27.64
N VAL A 185 2.16 9.13 -28.22
CA VAL A 185 1.21 10.04 -28.87
C VAL A 185 -0.09 10.03 -28.10
N ARG A 186 -0.67 11.19 -27.88
CA ARG A 186 -2.03 11.25 -27.35
C ARG A 186 -3.01 11.04 -28.52
N LYS A 187 -3.84 10.02 -28.35
CA LYS A 187 -4.79 9.60 -29.38
C LYS A 187 -6.15 9.35 -28.76
N PRO A 188 -7.23 9.93 -29.30
CA PRO A 188 -8.56 9.56 -28.82
C PRO A 188 -8.88 8.13 -29.26
N MET A 189 -9.34 7.33 -28.32
CA MET A 189 -9.75 5.95 -28.57
C MET A 189 -11.01 5.63 -27.78
N ARG A 190 -11.89 4.82 -28.39
CA ARG A 190 -13.05 4.28 -27.70
C ARG A 190 -12.61 3.24 -26.68
N GLN A 191 -12.94 3.47 -25.41
CA GLN A 191 -12.52 2.65 -24.28
C GLN A 191 -13.69 2.36 -23.35
N TRP A 192 -13.59 1.23 -22.64
CA TRP A 192 -14.47 0.93 -21.52
C TRP A 192 -13.98 1.69 -20.28
N MET A 193 -14.93 2.34 -19.62
CA MET A 193 -14.71 3.11 -18.41
C MET A 193 -15.59 2.55 -17.29
N LEU A 194 -15.06 2.50 -16.08
CA LEU A 194 -15.85 2.23 -14.88
C LEU A 194 -16.05 3.52 -14.10
N LYS A 195 -17.30 3.78 -13.72
CA LYS A 195 -17.73 5.05 -13.11
C LYS A 195 -17.43 5.11 -11.62
N ILE A 196 -16.15 5.00 -11.26
CA ILE A 196 -15.69 5.11 -9.88
C ILE A 196 -16.05 6.47 -9.27
N THR A 197 -16.19 7.51 -10.09
CA THR A 197 -16.57 8.86 -9.65
C THR A 197 -17.96 8.90 -9.02
N ALA A 198 -18.85 7.98 -9.38
CA ALA A 198 -20.15 7.85 -8.73
C ALA A 198 -20.05 7.44 -7.25
N TYR A 199 -18.94 6.91 -6.84
CA TYR A 199 -18.66 6.45 -5.48
C TYR A 199 -17.65 7.34 -4.72
N ALA A 200 -17.26 8.47 -5.31
CA ALA A 200 -16.24 9.36 -4.76
C ALA A 200 -16.54 9.79 -3.32
N GLU A 201 -17.75 10.22 -3.01
CA GLU A 201 -18.14 10.66 -1.66
C GLU A 201 -18.08 9.50 -0.66
N ARG A 202 -18.61 8.34 -1.03
CA ARG A 202 -18.60 7.13 -0.17
C ARG A 202 -17.19 6.63 0.06
N LEU A 203 -16.32 6.70 -0.95
CA LEU A 203 -14.91 6.36 -0.82
C LEU A 203 -14.17 7.27 0.17
N LEU A 204 -14.59 8.54 0.29
CA LEU A 204 -14.06 9.46 1.29
C LEU A 204 -14.65 9.20 2.68
N GLU A 205 -15.98 9.14 2.79
CA GLU A 205 -16.68 8.98 4.06
C GLU A 205 -16.27 7.72 4.80
N ASP A 206 -16.21 6.61 4.11
CA ASP A 206 -15.96 5.29 4.70
C ASP A 206 -14.49 5.07 5.11
N LEU A 207 -13.58 5.98 4.78
CA LEU A 207 -12.21 5.97 5.32
C LEU A 207 -12.20 6.14 6.84
N GLU A 208 -13.22 6.78 7.41
CA GLU A 208 -13.33 6.95 8.86
C GLU A 208 -13.66 5.63 9.59
N GLU A 209 -14.16 4.63 8.88
CA GLU A 209 -14.56 3.34 9.46
C GLU A 209 -13.41 2.32 9.53
N VAL A 210 -12.26 2.61 8.92
CA VAL A 210 -11.15 1.67 8.80
C VAL A 210 -9.93 2.08 9.62
N ASP A 211 -9.23 1.07 10.14
CA ASP A 211 -7.96 1.24 10.87
C ASP A 211 -6.77 1.13 9.90
N TRP A 212 -6.61 2.16 9.11
CA TRP A 212 -5.53 2.28 8.14
C TRP A 212 -4.54 3.36 8.55
N PRO A 213 -3.26 3.28 8.11
CA PRO A 213 -2.31 4.38 8.29
C PRO A 213 -2.86 5.69 7.73
N GLU A 214 -2.73 6.79 8.49
CA GLU A 214 -3.22 8.11 8.03
C GLU A 214 -2.57 8.54 6.72
N SER A 215 -1.31 8.19 6.51
CA SER A 215 -0.61 8.47 5.24
C SER A 215 -1.32 7.84 4.03
N ILE A 216 -1.83 6.64 4.17
CA ILE A 216 -2.58 5.95 3.10
C ILE A 216 -3.95 6.58 2.90
N LYS A 217 -4.66 6.89 4.00
CA LYS A 217 -5.94 7.61 3.93
C LYS A 217 -5.77 8.97 3.24
N ASP A 218 -4.71 9.69 3.57
CA ASP A 218 -4.41 11.00 2.96
C ASP A 218 -4.06 10.85 1.47
N MET A 219 -3.34 9.82 1.08
CA MET A 219 -3.09 9.53 -0.34
C MET A 219 -4.40 9.32 -1.10
N GLN A 220 -5.35 8.58 -0.53
CA GLN A 220 -6.66 8.38 -1.14
C GLN A 220 -7.50 9.66 -1.15
N ARG A 221 -7.52 10.41 -0.04
CA ARG A 221 -8.21 11.70 0.04
C ARG A 221 -7.69 12.67 -1.02
N ASN A 222 -6.39 12.78 -1.17
CA ASN A 222 -5.75 13.66 -2.16
C ASN A 222 -6.01 13.19 -3.59
N TRP A 223 -6.02 11.89 -3.83
CA TRP A 223 -6.32 11.33 -5.15
C TRP A 223 -7.77 11.56 -5.56
N ILE A 224 -8.71 11.36 -4.64
CA ILE A 224 -10.12 11.67 -4.86
C ILE A 224 -10.29 13.18 -5.03
N GLY A 225 -9.60 13.97 -4.24
CA GLY A 225 -9.45 15.42 -4.43
C GLY A 225 -10.77 16.16 -4.40
N LYS A 226 -11.57 15.95 -3.35
CA LYS A 226 -12.82 16.69 -3.14
C LYS A 226 -12.54 18.18 -2.97
N SER A 227 -13.21 19.00 -3.75
CA SER A 227 -13.18 20.45 -3.65
C SER A 227 -14.59 20.99 -3.56
N THR A 228 -14.81 21.83 -2.54
CA THR A 228 -16.07 22.57 -2.39
C THR A 228 -15.84 24.02 -2.82
N GLY A 229 -16.69 24.52 -3.67
CA GLY A 229 -16.59 25.86 -4.20
C GLY A 229 -17.89 26.29 -4.89
N ALA A 230 -17.75 27.02 -5.98
CA ALA A 230 -18.89 27.48 -6.75
C ALA A 230 -18.62 27.42 -8.26
N ASN A 231 -19.67 27.16 -8.99
CA ASN A 231 -19.73 27.45 -10.42
C ASN A 231 -20.07 28.91 -10.63
N VAL A 232 -19.39 29.56 -11.56
CA VAL A 232 -19.65 30.96 -11.96
C VAL A 232 -19.72 31.02 -13.47
N THR A 233 -20.81 31.60 -13.98
CA THR A 233 -21.04 31.75 -15.44
C THR A 233 -20.61 33.13 -15.92
N PHE A 234 -19.75 33.17 -16.91
CA PHE A 234 -19.27 34.35 -17.61
C PHE A 234 -19.88 34.41 -19.01
N LYS A 235 -20.47 35.54 -19.35
CA LYS A 235 -20.95 35.77 -20.71
C LYS A 235 -19.80 36.27 -21.57
N VAL A 236 -19.72 35.79 -22.81
CA VAL A 236 -18.78 36.31 -23.79
C VAL A 236 -19.37 37.56 -24.45
N LYS A 237 -18.64 38.66 -24.39
CA LYS A 237 -19.10 39.95 -24.90
C LYS A 237 -19.47 39.88 -26.39
N ASP A 238 -20.57 40.57 -26.76
CA ASP A 238 -21.08 40.68 -28.12
C ASP A 238 -21.46 39.33 -28.79
N THR A 239 -21.74 38.33 -27.98
CA THR A 239 -22.19 37.00 -28.40
C THR A 239 -23.33 36.49 -27.54
N ASP A 240 -23.99 35.43 -27.99
CA ASP A 240 -24.98 34.66 -27.18
C ASP A 240 -24.31 33.52 -26.40
N LYS A 241 -22.98 33.46 -26.39
CA LYS A 241 -22.19 32.39 -25.77
C LYS A 241 -21.83 32.73 -24.33
N ASP A 242 -21.66 31.67 -23.52
CA ASP A 242 -21.16 31.76 -22.17
C ASP A 242 -20.27 30.54 -21.85
N PHE A 243 -19.55 30.63 -20.74
CA PHE A 243 -18.81 29.52 -20.19
C PHE A 243 -18.91 29.56 -18.68
N THR A 244 -18.81 28.39 -18.06
CA THR A 244 -18.86 28.26 -16.60
C THR A 244 -17.48 27.85 -16.08
N VAL A 245 -17.03 28.53 -15.02
CA VAL A 245 -15.81 28.17 -14.30
C VAL A 245 -16.18 27.56 -12.95
N PHE A 246 -15.36 26.63 -12.49
CA PHE A 246 -15.40 26.17 -11.09
C PHE A 246 -14.25 26.84 -10.33
N THR A 247 -14.56 27.40 -9.15
CA THR A 247 -13.56 28.00 -8.26
C THR A 247 -13.80 27.59 -6.80
N THR A 248 -12.73 27.27 -6.09
CA THR A 248 -12.78 27.09 -4.62
C THR A 248 -12.78 28.41 -3.87
N ARG A 249 -12.53 29.51 -4.58
CA ARG A 249 -12.42 30.86 -4.02
C ARG A 249 -13.40 31.84 -4.72
N PRO A 250 -14.73 31.57 -4.65
CA PRO A 250 -15.72 32.48 -5.26
C PRO A 250 -15.69 33.86 -4.62
N ASP A 251 -15.21 33.99 -3.39
CA ASP A 251 -15.02 35.25 -2.68
C ASP A 251 -14.05 36.21 -3.36
N THR A 252 -13.15 35.70 -4.23
CA THR A 252 -12.16 36.51 -4.95
C THR A 252 -12.64 36.93 -6.35
N LEU A 253 -13.89 36.70 -6.69
CA LEU A 253 -14.44 37.00 -8.03
C LEU A 253 -14.22 38.45 -8.46
N PHE A 254 -14.25 39.41 -7.54
CA PHE A 254 -13.95 40.83 -7.83
C PHE A 254 -12.52 41.05 -8.33
N GLY A 255 -11.61 40.13 -8.02
CA GLY A 255 -10.21 40.15 -8.47
C GLY A 255 -9.95 39.38 -9.74
N ALA A 256 -10.96 38.82 -10.36
CA ALA A 256 -10.81 38.12 -11.63
C ALA A 256 -10.54 39.12 -12.77
N THR A 257 -9.34 39.07 -13.33
CA THR A 257 -8.88 40.04 -14.33
C THR A 257 -8.72 39.44 -15.73
N TYR A 258 -8.75 38.13 -15.84
CA TYR A 258 -8.82 37.39 -17.09
C TYR A 258 -9.44 36.01 -16.87
N ALA A 259 -9.83 35.35 -17.93
CA ALA A 259 -10.29 33.97 -17.93
C ALA A 259 -9.42 33.12 -18.84
N VAL A 260 -9.29 31.83 -18.51
CA VAL A 260 -8.50 30.90 -19.33
C VAL A 260 -9.34 29.66 -19.62
N LEU A 261 -9.40 29.32 -20.91
CA LEU A 261 -10.00 28.06 -21.37
C LEU A 261 -8.91 27.05 -21.69
N ALA A 262 -9.22 25.76 -21.46
CA ALA A 262 -8.38 24.69 -22.00
C ALA A 262 -8.31 24.80 -23.52
N PRO A 263 -7.16 24.52 -24.16
CA PRO A 263 -7.05 24.59 -25.63
C PRO A 263 -8.09 23.73 -26.34
N GLU A 264 -8.53 22.64 -25.72
CA GLU A 264 -9.51 21.69 -26.27
C GLU A 264 -10.98 22.06 -25.96
N HIS A 265 -11.20 23.13 -25.23
CA HIS A 265 -12.56 23.54 -24.85
C HIS A 265 -13.39 23.83 -26.09
N ALA A 266 -14.63 23.32 -26.12
CA ALA A 266 -15.52 23.43 -27.28
C ALA A 266 -15.81 24.88 -27.71
N LEU A 267 -15.74 25.82 -26.78
CA LEU A 267 -16.04 27.21 -27.02
C LEU A 267 -14.92 27.96 -27.75
N VAL A 268 -13.68 27.47 -27.69
CA VAL A 268 -12.50 28.16 -28.23
C VAL A 268 -12.67 28.57 -29.72
N ASP A 269 -13.05 27.63 -30.55
CA ASP A 269 -13.23 27.89 -31.99
C ASP A 269 -14.38 28.86 -32.27
N ALA A 270 -15.43 28.86 -31.43
CA ALA A 270 -16.59 29.73 -31.60
C ALA A 270 -16.31 31.21 -31.24
N ILE A 271 -15.41 31.47 -30.31
CA ILE A 271 -15.15 32.81 -29.77
C ILE A 271 -13.84 33.42 -30.27
N THR A 272 -12.96 32.64 -30.88
CA THR A 272 -11.69 33.11 -31.41
C THR A 272 -11.95 34.12 -32.56
N THR A 273 -11.38 35.30 -32.45
CA THR A 273 -11.50 36.32 -33.50
C THR A 273 -10.64 35.97 -34.72
N ALA A 274 -10.99 36.52 -35.88
CA ALA A 274 -10.26 36.29 -37.14
C ALA A 274 -8.76 36.62 -37.03
N ASP A 275 -8.42 37.68 -36.30
CA ASP A 275 -7.03 38.14 -36.11
C ASP A 275 -6.22 37.15 -35.25
N GLN A 276 -6.85 36.38 -34.42
CA GLN A 276 -6.21 35.43 -33.51
C GLN A 276 -6.29 33.98 -34.00
N ALA A 277 -7.01 33.71 -35.07
CA ALA A 277 -7.31 32.34 -35.52
C ALA A 277 -6.06 31.49 -35.78
N GLU A 278 -5.05 32.06 -36.42
CA GLU A 278 -3.80 31.37 -36.73
C GLU A 278 -2.99 31.03 -35.45
N ALA A 279 -2.81 32.03 -34.56
CA ALA A 279 -2.09 31.87 -33.32
C ALA A 279 -2.76 30.86 -32.39
N VAL A 280 -4.08 30.86 -32.30
CA VAL A 280 -4.87 29.90 -31.50
C VAL A 280 -4.73 28.49 -32.09
N ALA A 281 -4.84 28.32 -33.40
CA ALA A 281 -4.70 27.02 -34.05
C ALA A 281 -3.32 26.40 -33.81
N GLU A 282 -2.24 27.18 -33.93
CA GLU A 282 -0.88 26.70 -33.66
C GLU A 282 -0.67 26.35 -32.22
N TYR A 283 -1.18 27.14 -31.27
CA TYR A 283 -1.08 26.84 -29.84
C TYR A 283 -1.84 25.55 -29.46
N LYS A 284 -3.04 25.36 -30.03
CA LYS A 284 -3.81 24.11 -29.84
C LYS A 284 -3.02 22.89 -30.33
N ARG A 285 -2.36 23.00 -31.46
CA ARG A 285 -1.52 21.95 -32.02
C ARG A 285 -0.36 21.62 -31.09
N GLN A 286 0.37 22.60 -30.58
CA GLN A 286 1.49 22.43 -29.67
C GLN A 286 1.03 21.80 -28.31
N ALA A 287 -0.09 22.25 -27.77
CA ALA A 287 -0.64 21.74 -26.54
C ALA A 287 -1.07 20.27 -26.67
N SER A 288 -1.57 19.85 -27.83
CA SER A 288 -1.99 18.48 -28.10
C SER A 288 -0.85 17.46 -28.04
N LEU A 289 0.40 17.92 -28.20
CA LEU A 289 1.59 17.07 -28.13
C LEU A 289 2.10 16.84 -26.70
N LYS A 290 1.54 17.55 -25.72
CA LYS A 290 1.99 17.47 -24.31
C LYS A 290 1.10 16.53 -23.50
N SER A 291 1.70 15.75 -22.60
CA SER A 291 0.95 14.98 -21.60
C SER A 291 0.30 15.88 -20.55
N ASP A 292 -0.74 15.41 -19.87
CA ASP A 292 -1.37 16.17 -18.78
C ASP A 292 -0.38 16.49 -17.66
N LEU A 293 0.54 15.56 -17.37
CA LEU A 293 1.61 15.78 -16.40
C LEU A 293 2.54 16.93 -16.83
N ALA A 294 2.96 16.94 -18.09
CA ALA A 294 3.81 18.02 -18.63
C ALA A 294 3.11 19.36 -18.64
N ARG A 295 1.80 19.38 -18.89
CA ARG A 295 0.97 20.59 -18.90
C ARG A 295 0.78 21.18 -17.51
N THR A 296 0.72 20.35 -16.47
CA THR A 296 0.49 20.78 -15.09
C THR A 296 1.76 20.99 -14.27
N ASP A 297 2.94 20.82 -14.88
CA ASP A 297 4.22 21.05 -14.20
C ASP A 297 4.38 22.53 -13.80
N LEU A 298 4.40 22.75 -12.49
CA LEU A 298 4.50 24.09 -11.90
C LEU A 298 5.83 24.80 -12.15
N ALA A 299 6.88 24.04 -12.49
CA ALA A 299 8.24 24.59 -12.69
C ALA A 299 8.46 25.19 -14.09
N LYS A 300 7.52 25.01 -15.00
CA LYS A 300 7.65 25.49 -16.38
C LYS A 300 7.17 26.92 -16.54
N GLU A 301 7.79 27.59 -17.49
CA GLU A 301 7.34 28.91 -17.99
C GLU A 301 5.89 28.83 -18.47
N LYS A 302 5.07 29.80 -18.07
CA LYS A 302 3.66 29.85 -18.46
C LYS A 302 3.53 30.32 -19.92
N THR A 303 2.77 29.56 -20.69
CA THR A 303 2.46 29.85 -22.07
C THR A 303 0.96 30.02 -22.26
N GLY A 304 0.57 30.80 -23.24
CA GLY A 304 -0.83 31.01 -23.57
C GLY A 304 -1.01 31.95 -24.76
N VAL A 305 -2.21 31.95 -25.31
CA VAL A 305 -2.60 32.83 -26.43
C VAL A 305 -3.97 33.45 -26.14
N TRP A 306 -4.09 34.73 -26.37
CA TRP A 306 -5.38 35.43 -26.28
C TRP A 306 -6.27 35.00 -27.44
N THR A 307 -7.55 34.75 -27.18
CA THR A 307 -8.54 34.37 -28.20
C THR A 307 -9.05 35.57 -29.00
N GLY A 308 -8.76 36.80 -28.59
CA GLY A 308 -9.36 38.01 -29.13
C GLY A 308 -10.70 38.39 -28.50
N ALA A 309 -11.30 37.49 -27.72
CA ALA A 309 -12.58 37.69 -27.07
C ALA A 309 -12.44 38.24 -25.64
N TYR A 310 -13.53 38.86 -25.18
CA TYR A 310 -13.69 39.30 -23.78
C TYR A 310 -14.87 38.63 -23.16
N ALA A 311 -14.78 38.33 -21.87
CA ALA A 311 -15.88 37.88 -21.04
C ALA A 311 -16.29 39.00 -20.10
N ILE A 312 -17.52 38.93 -19.59
CA ILE A 312 -18.04 39.91 -18.64
C ILE A 312 -18.05 39.26 -17.27
N ASN A 313 -17.33 39.86 -16.33
CA ASN A 313 -17.35 39.42 -14.93
C ASN A 313 -18.74 39.69 -14.34
N PRO A 314 -19.48 38.68 -13.91
CA PRO A 314 -20.87 38.88 -13.50
C PRO A 314 -21.04 39.79 -12.27
N VAL A 315 -20.03 39.85 -11.39
CA VAL A 315 -20.17 40.58 -10.13
C VAL A 315 -19.96 42.11 -10.26
N ASN A 316 -19.16 42.53 -11.24
CA ASN A 316 -18.82 43.96 -11.41
C ASN A 316 -19.03 44.52 -12.84
N GLY A 317 -19.43 43.65 -13.77
CA GLY A 317 -19.65 44.05 -15.16
C GLY A 317 -18.40 44.37 -15.98
N LYS A 318 -17.21 44.15 -15.44
CA LYS A 318 -15.94 44.44 -16.14
C LYS A 318 -15.69 43.44 -17.24
N GLU A 319 -15.11 43.93 -18.34
CA GLU A 319 -14.66 43.12 -19.44
C GLU A 319 -13.27 42.56 -19.12
N ILE A 320 -13.13 41.24 -19.23
CA ILE A 320 -11.86 40.55 -19.00
C ILE A 320 -11.47 39.72 -20.23
N PRO A 321 -10.18 39.73 -20.67
CA PRO A 321 -9.78 38.95 -21.83
C PRO A 321 -9.86 37.45 -21.58
N VAL A 322 -10.23 36.70 -22.63
CA VAL A 322 -10.29 35.25 -22.61
C VAL A 322 -9.09 34.66 -23.32
N TRP A 323 -8.27 33.93 -22.59
CA TRP A 323 -7.06 33.28 -23.06
C TRP A 323 -7.27 31.77 -23.17
N ILE A 324 -6.41 31.10 -23.92
CA ILE A 324 -6.18 29.68 -23.86
C ILE A 324 -4.78 29.41 -23.28
N ALA A 325 -4.64 28.41 -22.46
CA ALA A 325 -3.36 28.00 -21.88
C ALA A 325 -3.36 26.50 -21.59
N ASP A 326 -2.23 25.87 -21.76
CA ASP A 326 -2.09 24.43 -21.62
C ASP A 326 -2.15 23.91 -20.17
N TYR A 327 -1.94 24.77 -19.18
CA TYR A 327 -2.07 24.39 -17.76
C TYR A 327 -3.53 24.17 -17.31
N VAL A 328 -4.50 24.59 -18.13
CA VAL A 328 -5.93 24.29 -17.91
C VAL A 328 -6.30 23.04 -18.70
N LEU A 329 -6.82 22.04 -18.00
CA LEU A 329 -7.19 20.76 -18.62
C LEU A 329 -8.70 20.72 -18.89
N ALA A 330 -9.08 20.29 -20.09
CA ALA A 330 -10.49 20.09 -20.45
C ALA A 330 -11.14 18.96 -19.65
N SER A 331 -10.32 18.03 -19.14
CA SER A 331 -10.74 16.90 -18.34
C SER A 331 -10.98 17.24 -16.87
N TYR A 332 -10.62 18.43 -16.43
CA TYR A 332 -10.78 18.86 -15.03
C TYR A 332 -11.79 20.01 -14.90
N GLY A 333 -12.79 19.80 -14.03
CA GLY A 333 -13.85 20.77 -13.82
C GLY A 333 -14.63 21.06 -15.10
N THR A 334 -14.74 22.32 -15.45
CA THR A 334 -15.44 22.79 -16.67
C THR A 334 -14.51 23.01 -17.86
N GLY A 335 -13.21 22.78 -17.69
CA GLY A 335 -12.21 23.16 -18.71
C GLY A 335 -12.00 24.66 -18.84
N ALA A 336 -12.44 25.45 -17.88
CA ALA A 336 -12.33 26.90 -17.84
C ALA A 336 -12.02 27.37 -16.41
N ILE A 337 -11.20 28.39 -16.28
CA ILE A 337 -10.90 29.02 -14.99
C ILE A 337 -11.08 30.53 -15.07
N MET A 338 -11.48 31.15 -13.95
CA MET A 338 -11.25 32.56 -13.72
C MET A 338 -9.86 32.72 -13.08
N ALA A 339 -9.14 33.75 -13.49
CA ALA A 339 -7.82 34.01 -12.95
C ALA A 339 -7.82 35.20 -12.01
N VAL A 340 -7.24 35.00 -10.82
CA VAL A 340 -7.12 36.02 -9.77
C VAL A 340 -5.61 36.19 -9.47
N PRO A 341 -4.89 36.94 -10.29
CA PRO A 341 -3.43 37.00 -10.18
C PRO A 341 -2.90 37.59 -8.89
N ALA A 342 -3.68 38.39 -8.18
CA ALA A 342 -3.27 38.93 -6.88
C ALA A 342 -3.14 37.85 -5.79
N HIS A 343 -3.83 36.69 -5.92
CA HIS A 343 -3.98 35.69 -4.85
C HIS A 343 -3.74 34.25 -5.29
N ASP A 344 -3.20 34.03 -6.49
CA ASP A 344 -2.76 32.73 -6.99
C ASP A 344 -1.42 32.89 -7.70
N GLU A 345 -0.42 32.07 -7.34
CA GLU A 345 0.94 32.16 -7.89
C GLU A 345 1.00 31.91 -9.39
N ARG A 346 0.26 30.93 -9.88
CA ARG A 346 0.25 30.59 -11.31
C ARG A 346 -0.39 31.71 -12.14
N ASP A 347 -1.49 32.25 -11.64
CA ASP A 347 -2.18 33.37 -12.29
C ASP A 347 -1.31 34.63 -12.24
N TRP A 348 -0.58 34.83 -11.13
CA TRP A 348 0.34 35.98 -11.01
C TRP A 348 1.49 35.90 -12.01
N GLU A 349 2.14 34.75 -12.14
CA GLU A 349 3.22 34.51 -13.11
C GLU A 349 2.73 34.75 -14.54
N PHE A 350 1.57 34.20 -14.88
CA PHE A 350 0.94 34.37 -16.18
C PHE A 350 0.61 35.83 -16.45
N ALA A 351 0.01 36.53 -15.47
CA ALA A 351 -0.32 37.95 -15.62
C ALA A 351 0.91 38.82 -15.77
N LYS A 352 2.00 38.52 -15.05
CA LYS A 352 3.28 39.23 -15.22
C LYS A 352 3.89 39.04 -16.62
N GLN A 353 3.87 37.79 -17.09
CA GLN A 353 4.41 37.49 -18.41
C GLN A 353 3.63 38.17 -19.56
N PHE A 354 2.32 38.17 -19.47
CA PHE A 354 1.44 38.72 -20.52
C PHE A 354 0.91 40.12 -20.23
N LYS A 355 1.42 40.75 -19.18
CA LYS A 355 1.09 42.13 -18.78
C LYS A 355 -0.40 42.37 -18.58
N LEU A 356 -1.02 41.44 -17.85
CA LEU A 356 -2.41 41.54 -17.48
C LEU A 356 -2.56 42.20 -16.11
N ASP A 357 -3.74 42.77 -15.84
CA ASP A 357 -4.03 43.47 -14.61
C ASP A 357 -3.97 42.54 -13.38
N ILE A 358 -3.44 43.05 -12.27
CA ILE A 358 -3.38 42.36 -10.98
C ILE A 358 -4.07 43.28 -9.98
N ILE A 359 -5.23 42.86 -9.49
CA ILE A 359 -6.06 43.64 -8.57
C ILE A 359 -6.17 42.91 -7.24
N PRO A 360 -5.60 43.47 -6.13
CA PRO A 360 -5.76 42.86 -4.81
C PRO A 360 -7.19 42.96 -4.31
N VAL A 361 -7.71 41.84 -3.79
CA VAL A 361 -9.05 41.73 -3.16
C VAL A 361 -9.00 41.20 -1.73
N LEU A 362 -7.81 40.93 -1.22
CA LEU A 362 -7.53 40.58 0.16
C LEU A 362 -6.46 41.54 0.70
N GLU A 363 -6.65 41.96 1.95
CA GLU A 363 -5.70 42.82 2.65
C GLU A 363 -4.44 42.03 3.02
N GLY A 364 -3.28 42.58 2.67
CA GLY A 364 -1.97 41.99 2.99
C GLY A 364 -1.06 41.83 1.80
N GLY A 365 0.23 41.73 2.06
CA GLY A 365 1.26 41.53 1.04
C GLY A 365 1.48 42.67 0.06
N ASN A 366 2.39 42.45 -0.88
CA ASN A 366 2.67 43.37 -1.98
C ASN A 366 2.52 42.62 -3.32
N VAL A 367 1.40 42.81 -3.99
CA VAL A 367 1.07 42.12 -5.24
C VAL A 367 1.91 42.52 -6.45
N GLU A 368 2.69 43.62 -6.33
CA GLU A 368 3.67 43.98 -7.34
C GLU A 368 4.89 43.04 -7.36
N GLU A 369 5.21 42.46 -6.19
CA GLU A 369 6.37 41.60 -6.02
C GLU A 369 5.99 40.09 -6.08
N ALA A 370 4.84 39.71 -5.55
CA ALA A 370 4.39 38.34 -5.51
C ALA A 370 2.89 38.25 -5.24
N ALA A 371 2.27 37.14 -5.58
CA ALA A 371 0.90 36.85 -5.18
C ALA A 371 0.78 36.75 -3.66
N PHE A 372 -0.29 37.28 -3.10
CA PHE A 372 -0.63 37.12 -1.69
C PHE A 372 -1.58 35.94 -1.53
N THR A 373 -1.05 34.82 -1.14
CA THR A 373 -1.78 33.53 -1.08
C THR A 373 -2.37 33.20 0.30
N GLU A 374 -2.07 34.03 1.30
CA GLU A 374 -2.62 33.88 2.64
C GLU A 374 -4.04 34.45 2.76
N ASP A 375 -4.70 34.13 3.84
CA ASP A 375 -6.02 34.67 4.12
C ASP A 375 -5.94 36.12 4.66
N GLY A 376 -6.94 36.93 4.31
CA GLY A 376 -7.02 38.30 4.76
C GLY A 376 -8.46 38.80 4.68
N LEU A 377 -8.71 40.00 5.25
CA LEU A 377 -10.01 40.64 5.09
C LEU A 377 -10.18 41.14 3.64
N HIS A 378 -11.40 41.07 3.15
CA HIS A 378 -11.70 41.46 1.75
C HIS A 378 -11.63 42.98 1.60
N ILE A 379 -11.03 43.38 0.48
CA ILE A 379 -10.92 44.78 0.00
C ILE A 379 -11.29 44.81 -1.47
N ASN A 380 -11.65 45.98 -2.00
CA ASN A 380 -12.02 46.14 -3.44
C ASN A 380 -13.11 45.17 -3.92
N SER A 381 -13.97 44.73 -3.02
CA SER A 381 -14.92 43.66 -3.24
C SER A 381 -16.35 44.04 -2.86
N ASP A 382 -16.68 45.31 -2.89
CA ASP A 382 -18.01 45.86 -2.64
C ASP A 382 -18.69 45.21 -1.39
N PHE A 383 -19.75 44.43 -1.57
CA PHE A 383 -20.52 43.82 -0.49
C PHE A 383 -19.73 42.78 0.35
N LEU A 384 -18.55 42.37 -0.09
CA LEU A 384 -17.66 41.48 0.65
C LEU A 384 -16.61 42.23 1.49
N ASP A 385 -16.45 43.54 1.31
CA ASP A 385 -15.42 44.28 2.00
C ASP A 385 -15.52 44.14 3.51
N GLY A 386 -14.38 43.90 4.15
CA GLY A 386 -14.26 43.69 5.58
C GLY A 386 -14.61 42.31 6.10
N LEU A 387 -15.07 41.39 5.24
CA LEU A 387 -15.39 40.01 5.61
C LEU A 387 -14.16 39.10 5.58
N ASP A 388 -14.16 38.10 6.46
CA ASP A 388 -13.21 37.00 6.41
C ASP A 388 -13.53 36.02 5.24
N LYS A 389 -12.65 35.08 5.03
CA LYS A 389 -12.78 34.09 3.93
C LYS A 389 -14.09 33.31 3.97
N ALA A 390 -14.43 32.72 5.11
CA ALA A 390 -15.62 31.86 5.25
C ALA A 390 -16.90 32.65 5.04
N SER A 391 -17.01 33.82 5.65
CA SER A 391 -18.17 34.71 5.52
C SER A 391 -18.32 35.23 4.10
N ALA A 392 -17.22 35.61 3.46
CA ALA A 392 -17.21 36.10 2.09
C ALA A 392 -17.59 35.02 1.08
N ILE A 393 -17.11 33.78 1.24
CA ILE A 393 -17.51 32.64 0.38
C ILE A 393 -19.01 32.41 0.50
N ALA A 394 -19.55 32.34 1.72
CA ALA A 394 -20.98 32.12 1.94
C ALA A 394 -21.83 33.21 1.29
N LYS A 395 -21.42 34.47 1.46
CA LYS A 395 -22.15 35.62 0.92
C LYS A 395 -22.08 35.70 -0.61
N MET A 396 -20.93 35.37 -1.20
CA MET A 396 -20.78 35.31 -2.65
C MET A 396 -21.62 34.19 -3.26
N VAL A 397 -21.64 33.02 -2.67
CA VAL A 397 -22.48 31.88 -3.13
C VAL A 397 -23.97 32.28 -3.10
N GLU A 398 -24.41 32.88 -2.01
CA GLU A 398 -25.78 33.41 -1.91
C GLU A 398 -26.09 34.42 -3.02
N TRP A 399 -25.17 35.35 -3.29
CA TRP A 399 -25.32 36.32 -4.38
C TRP A 399 -25.38 35.66 -5.76
N LEU A 400 -24.47 34.72 -6.04
CA LEU A 400 -24.45 33.99 -7.32
C LEU A 400 -25.74 33.24 -7.60
N GLU A 401 -26.29 32.59 -6.58
CA GLU A 401 -27.55 31.86 -6.69
C GLU A 401 -28.74 32.80 -6.88
N ALA A 402 -28.78 33.93 -6.14
CA ALA A 402 -29.82 34.94 -6.28
C ALA A 402 -29.86 35.59 -7.67
N GLU A 403 -28.69 35.85 -8.25
CA GLU A 403 -28.57 36.46 -9.59
C GLU A 403 -28.69 35.42 -10.72
N GLY A 404 -28.72 34.12 -10.39
CA GLY A 404 -28.80 33.05 -11.39
C GLY A 404 -27.56 32.89 -12.25
N VAL A 405 -26.39 33.31 -11.75
CA VAL A 405 -25.11 33.24 -12.47
C VAL A 405 -24.13 32.24 -11.85
N GLY A 406 -24.54 31.49 -10.88
CA GLY A 406 -23.71 30.47 -10.26
C GLY A 406 -24.41 29.74 -9.14
N ASN A 407 -23.76 28.78 -8.57
CA ASN A 407 -24.27 27.93 -7.49
C ASN A 407 -23.13 27.27 -6.73
N GLU A 408 -23.40 26.84 -5.51
CA GLU A 408 -22.44 25.96 -4.79
C GLU A 408 -22.21 24.68 -5.57
N LYS A 409 -20.97 24.22 -5.59
CA LYS A 409 -20.59 23.01 -6.31
C LYS A 409 -19.51 22.25 -5.59
N VAL A 410 -19.68 20.94 -5.51
CA VAL A 410 -18.65 19.99 -5.09
C VAL A 410 -18.11 19.29 -6.32
N THR A 411 -16.79 19.28 -6.47
CA THR A 411 -16.12 18.57 -7.54
C THR A 411 -15.06 17.60 -6.98
N TYR A 412 -14.66 16.67 -7.81
CA TYR A 412 -13.64 15.68 -7.46
C TYR A 412 -12.57 15.66 -8.54
N ARG A 413 -11.30 15.49 -8.14
CA ARG A 413 -10.18 15.30 -9.05
C ARG A 413 -10.19 13.90 -9.66
N LEU A 414 -10.73 12.92 -8.92
CA LEU A 414 -10.85 11.53 -9.35
C LEU A 414 -11.48 11.45 -10.74
N ARG A 415 -10.91 10.62 -11.59
CA ARG A 415 -11.43 10.29 -12.92
C ARG A 415 -11.99 8.88 -12.93
N ASP A 416 -12.91 8.62 -13.86
CA ASP A 416 -13.38 7.26 -14.09
C ASP A 416 -12.24 6.33 -14.49
N TRP A 417 -12.35 5.09 -14.09
CA TRP A 417 -11.31 4.09 -14.28
C TRP A 417 -11.29 3.61 -15.73
N LEU A 418 -10.18 3.86 -16.43
CA LEU A 418 -9.94 3.31 -17.76
C LEU A 418 -9.74 1.80 -17.65
N PHE A 419 -10.73 1.04 -18.08
CA PHE A 419 -10.82 -0.39 -17.79
C PHE A 419 -10.37 -1.30 -18.92
N SER A 420 -10.53 -0.93 -20.17
CA SER A 420 -10.16 -1.78 -21.30
C SER A 420 -8.68 -1.74 -21.64
N ARG A 421 -8.16 -2.91 -22.06
CA ARG A 421 -6.77 -3.06 -22.51
C ARG A 421 -6.76 -3.75 -23.88
N GLN A 422 -5.87 -3.28 -24.77
CA GLN A 422 -5.66 -3.82 -26.11
C GLN A 422 -4.64 -4.95 -26.05
N ARG A 423 -4.94 -5.98 -25.24
CA ARG A 423 -4.05 -7.06 -24.89
C ARG A 423 -4.73 -8.41 -25.02
N TYR A 424 -3.93 -9.45 -25.21
CA TYR A 424 -4.40 -10.83 -25.23
C TYR A 424 -4.52 -11.42 -23.81
N TRP A 425 -3.47 -11.28 -23.00
CA TRP A 425 -3.38 -11.93 -21.69
C TRP A 425 -4.13 -11.12 -20.62
N GLY A 426 -5.42 -11.33 -20.61
CA GLY A 426 -6.36 -10.69 -19.70
C GLY A 426 -7.75 -11.30 -19.84
N GLU A 427 -8.64 -10.97 -18.92
CA GLU A 427 -10.02 -11.45 -18.99
C GLU A 427 -10.74 -10.82 -20.18
N PRO A 428 -11.38 -11.60 -21.05
CA PRO A 428 -12.24 -11.05 -22.10
C PRO A 428 -13.40 -10.25 -21.48
N ILE A 429 -13.67 -9.08 -21.99
CA ILE A 429 -14.83 -8.27 -21.60
C ILE A 429 -16.10 -8.92 -22.21
N PRO A 430 -17.07 -9.35 -21.40
CA PRO A 430 -18.19 -10.16 -21.86
C PRO A 430 -19.32 -9.33 -22.52
N ILE A 431 -18.99 -8.62 -23.59
CA ILE A 431 -19.91 -7.78 -24.34
C ILE A 431 -19.93 -8.19 -25.82
N ILE A 432 -21.10 -8.13 -26.42
CA ILE A 432 -21.28 -8.35 -27.86
C ILE A 432 -21.87 -7.06 -28.46
N HIS A 433 -21.24 -6.59 -29.55
CA HIS A 433 -21.70 -5.45 -30.34
C HIS A 433 -22.49 -5.98 -31.56
N TRP A 434 -23.76 -5.67 -31.63
CA TRP A 434 -24.66 -6.14 -32.69
C TRP A 434 -24.68 -5.15 -33.88
N GLU A 435 -24.91 -5.69 -35.09
CA GLU A 435 -24.99 -4.89 -36.31
C GLU A 435 -26.15 -3.88 -36.30
N ASP A 436 -27.17 -4.10 -35.47
CA ASP A 436 -28.28 -3.16 -35.30
C ASP A 436 -27.92 -1.93 -34.45
N GLY A 437 -26.68 -1.81 -34.02
CA GLY A 437 -26.18 -0.68 -33.22
C GLY A 437 -26.36 -0.87 -31.70
N THR A 438 -26.92 -1.98 -31.26
CA THR A 438 -27.05 -2.31 -29.82
C THR A 438 -25.85 -3.11 -29.33
N SER A 439 -25.64 -3.06 -28.00
CA SER A 439 -24.62 -3.90 -27.31
C SER A 439 -25.29 -4.62 -26.14
N THR A 440 -24.95 -5.86 -25.94
CA THR A 440 -25.47 -6.66 -24.82
C THR A 440 -24.36 -7.41 -24.09
N ALA A 441 -24.57 -7.62 -22.80
CA ALA A 441 -23.72 -8.49 -22.01
C ALA A 441 -23.96 -9.96 -22.38
N VAL A 442 -22.91 -10.76 -22.35
CA VAL A 442 -23.01 -12.22 -22.43
C VAL A 442 -23.87 -12.71 -21.25
N PRO A 443 -24.89 -13.57 -21.48
CA PRO A 443 -25.71 -14.09 -20.40
C PRO A 443 -24.87 -14.82 -19.34
N GLU A 444 -25.29 -14.71 -18.08
CA GLU A 444 -24.59 -15.39 -16.96
C GLU A 444 -24.43 -16.89 -17.18
N SER A 445 -25.45 -17.54 -17.78
CA SER A 445 -25.42 -18.98 -18.09
C SER A 445 -24.33 -19.38 -19.10
N GLU A 446 -23.82 -18.43 -19.87
CA GLU A 446 -22.76 -18.62 -20.86
C GLU A 446 -21.36 -18.22 -20.35
N LEU A 447 -21.29 -17.69 -19.13
CA LEU A 447 -20.01 -17.40 -18.50
C LEU A 447 -19.38 -18.69 -17.91
N PRO A 448 -18.05 -18.82 -17.90
CA PRO A 448 -17.07 -17.83 -18.38
C PRO A 448 -17.00 -17.76 -19.91
N LEU A 449 -16.82 -16.53 -20.42
CA LEU A 449 -16.33 -16.34 -21.78
C LEU A 449 -14.83 -16.61 -21.76
N VAL A 450 -14.45 -17.82 -22.19
CA VAL A 450 -13.07 -18.29 -22.06
C VAL A 450 -12.16 -17.59 -23.06
N LEU A 451 -10.98 -17.16 -22.59
CA LEU A 451 -9.94 -16.60 -23.44
C LEU A 451 -9.53 -17.63 -24.49
N PRO A 452 -9.66 -17.34 -25.78
CA PRO A 452 -9.34 -18.32 -26.81
C PRO A 452 -7.84 -18.58 -26.90
N VAL A 453 -7.45 -19.81 -27.12
CA VAL A 453 -6.04 -20.19 -27.28
C VAL A 453 -5.57 -19.79 -28.67
N THR A 454 -4.48 -19.01 -28.74
CA THR A 454 -3.82 -18.64 -29.98
C THR A 454 -2.32 -18.52 -29.77
N LYS A 455 -1.56 -18.79 -30.82
CA LYS A 455 -0.11 -18.52 -30.83
C LYS A 455 0.23 -17.12 -31.34
N ASP A 456 -0.71 -16.45 -31.99
CA ASP A 456 -0.52 -15.09 -32.49
C ASP A 456 -1.13 -14.08 -31.53
N ILE A 457 -0.30 -13.58 -30.63
CA ILE A 457 -0.65 -12.60 -29.61
C ILE A 457 -0.05 -11.21 -29.91
N ARG A 458 0.43 -11.01 -31.13
CA ARG A 458 0.99 -9.72 -31.55
C ARG A 458 -0.11 -8.68 -31.73
N PRO A 459 0.22 -7.38 -31.51
CA PRO A 459 -0.74 -6.31 -31.76
C PRO A 459 -1.34 -6.39 -33.16
N SER A 460 -2.64 -6.08 -33.26
CA SER A 460 -3.38 -6.18 -34.54
C SER A 460 -2.98 -5.16 -35.60
N GLY A 461 -2.30 -4.08 -35.20
CA GLY A 461 -1.99 -2.95 -36.05
C GLY A 461 -3.17 -2.00 -36.32
N THR A 462 -4.36 -2.31 -35.78
CA THR A 462 -5.59 -1.52 -35.93
C THR A 462 -5.95 -0.69 -34.68
N GLY A 463 -5.17 -0.82 -33.61
CA GLY A 463 -5.51 -0.27 -32.31
C GLY A 463 -6.41 -1.16 -31.47
N GLU A 464 -6.82 -2.31 -31.99
CA GLU A 464 -7.55 -3.33 -31.27
C GLU A 464 -6.61 -4.37 -30.66
N SER A 465 -7.12 -5.14 -29.68
CA SER A 465 -6.41 -6.26 -29.09
C SER A 465 -6.14 -7.36 -30.13
N PRO A 466 -5.16 -8.25 -29.91
CA PRO A 466 -4.90 -9.42 -30.76
C PRO A 466 -6.12 -10.34 -30.95
N LEU A 467 -7.11 -10.30 -30.07
CA LEU A 467 -8.38 -11.02 -30.22
C LEU A 467 -9.15 -10.63 -31.50
N ALA A 468 -8.90 -9.44 -32.02
CA ALA A 468 -9.52 -8.96 -33.25
C ALA A 468 -9.13 -9.80 -34.48
N ASN A 469 -8.02 -10.56 -34.41
CA ASN A 469 -7.55 -11.42 -35.49
C ASN A 469 -8.24 -12.81 -35.50
N LEU A 470 -9.01 -13.13 -34.46
CA LEU A 470 -9.64 -14.44 -34.27
C LEU A 470 -11.10 -14.40 -34.77
N THR A 471 -11.29 -14.39 -36.07
CA THR A 471 -12.62 -14.21 -36.72
C THR A 471 -13.66 -15.22 -36.25
N ASP A 472 -13.29 -16.50 -36.09
CA ASP A 472 -14.21 -17.55 -35.63
C ASP A 472 -14.72 -17.32 -34.20
N TRP A 473 -13.87 -16.76 -33.34
CA TRP A 473 -14.25 -16.42 -31.97
C TRP A 473 -15.08 -15.12 -31.92
N LEU A 474 -14.75 -14.14 -32.76
CA LEU A 474 -15.37 -12.81 -32.78
C LEU A 474 -16.83 -12.84 -33.23
N GLU A 475 -17.12 -13.60 -34.28
CA GLU A 475 -18.41 -13.57 -34.92
C GLU A 475 -19.45 -14.39 -34.16
N VAL A 476 -20.58 -13.79 -33.83
CA VAL A 476 -21.71 -14.42 -33.17
C VAL A 476 -22.98 -14.05 -33.91
N THR A 477 -23.98 -14.94 -33.84
CA THR A 477 -25.30 -14.71 -34.44
C THR A 477 -26.36 -14.86 -33.37
N ARG A 478 -27.20 -13.84 -33.22
CA ARG A 478 -28.31 -13.82 -32.28
C ARG A 478 -29.45 -14.72 -32.81
N GLU A 479 -30.35 -15.16 -31.95
CA GLU A 479 -31.49 -16.04 -32.32
C GLU A 479 -32.36 -15.48 -33.43
N ASP A 480 -32.50 -14.14 -33.51
CA ASP A 480 -33.27 -13.45 -34.57
C ASP A 480 -32.48 -13.30 -35.89
N GLY A 481 -31.27 -13.85 -35.96
CA GLY A 481 -30.42 -13.80 -37.14
C GLY A 481 -29.54 -12.57 -37.26
N VAL A 482 -29.60 -11.62 -36.33
CA VAL A 482 -28.72 -10.45 -36.31
C VAL A 482 -27.31 -10.91 -35.97
N LYS A 483 -26.33 -10.51 -36.76
CA LYS A 483 -24.93 -10.78 -36.53
C LYS A 483 -24.32 -9.79 -35.53
N GLY A 484 -23.34 -10.24 -34.82
CA GLY A 484 -22.62 -9.45 -33.85
C GLY A 484 -21.15 -9.79 -33.80
N ARG A 485 -20.40 -8.94 -33.11
CA ARG A 485 -18.96 -9.08 -32.90
C ARG A 485 -18.66 -8.93 -31.43
N ARG A 486 -17.88 -9.88 -30.88
CA ARG A 486 -17.45 -9.82 -29.49
C ARG A 486 -16.54 -8.65 -29.26
N GLU A 487 -16.58 -8.08 -28.05
CA GLU A 487 -15.60 -7.10 -27.60
C GLU A 487 -14.21 -7.71 -27.64
N THR A 488 -13.24 -6.97 -28.20
CA THR A 488 -11.87 -7.45 -28.38
C THR A 488 -10.93 -7.01 -27.28
N ASN A 489 -11.29 -5.98 -26.51
CA ASN A 489 -10.51 -5.54 -25.36
C ASN A 489 -10.59 -6.54 -24.22
N THR A 490 -9.53 -6.61 -23.45
CA THR A 490 -9.47 -7.37 -22.20
C THR A 490 -9.48 -6.42 -21.01
N MET A 491 -9.72 -6.99 -19.83
CA MET A 491 -9.70 -6.24 -18.57
C MET A 491 -8.27 -5.96 -18.11
N PRO A 492 -8.05 -4.93 -17.28
CA PRO A 492 -6.75 -4.70 -16.65
C PRO A 492 -6.46 -5.78 -15.60
N GLN A 493 -5.20 -5.97 -15.27
CA GLN A 493 -4.78 -6.87 -14.19
C GLN A 493 -5.51 -6.56 -12.87
N TRP A 494 -5.77 -5.29 -12.60
CA TRP A 494 -6.49 -4.82 -11.40
C TRP A 494 -7.93 -5.35 -11.27
N ALA A 495 -8.53 -5.86 -12.32
CA ALA A 495 -9.87 -6.42 -12.26
C ALA A 495 -9.91 -7.68 -11.39
N GLY A 496 -9.04 -8.64 -11.67
CA GLY A 496 -8.95 -9.87 -10.91
C GLY A 496 -8.58 -9.65 -9.44
N SER A 497 -7.69 -8.70 -9.17
CA SER A 497 -7.25 -8.37 -7.81
C SER A 497 -8.26 -7.57 -7.00
N SER A 498 -9.31 -7.03 -7.63
CA SER A 498 -10.29 -6.20 -6.91
C SER A 498 -11.29 -6.98 -6.07
N TRP A 499 -11.33 -8.32 -6.17
CA TRP A 499 -12.30 -9.12 -5.43
C TRP A 499 -11.77 -10.47 -4.94
N TYR A 500 -10.50 -10.79 -5.13
CA TYR A 500 -9.90 -12.10 -4.83
C TYR A 500 -10.07 -12.52 -3.37
N TYR A 501 -10.05 -11.58 -2.44
CA TYR A 501 -10.27 -11.82 -1.01
C TYR A 501 -11.67 -12.41 -0.73
N LEU A 502 -12.65 -12.15 -1.57
CA LEU A 502 -13.97 -12.75 -1.50
C LEU A 502 -13.94 -14.21 -1.97
N ARG A 503 -13.23 -14.48 -3.06
CA ARG A 503 -13.15 -15.84 -3.61
C ARG A 503 -12.42 -16.79 -2.69
N TYR A 504 -11.42 -16.34 -1.95
CA TYR A 504 -10.76 -17.14 -0.93
C TYR A 504 -11.73 -17.70 0.13
N ILE A 505 -12.81 -17.01 0.39
CA ILE A 505 -13.81 -17.42 1.39
C ILE A 505 -14.56 -18.67 0.93
N ASP A 506 -14.78 -18.81 -0.38
CA ASP A 506 -15.48 -19.95 -0.98
C ASP A 506 -15.01 -20.21 -2.41
N PRO A 507 -13.76 -20.73 -2.58
CA PRO A 507 -13.11 -20.76 -3.90
C PRO A 507 -13.67 -21.80 -4.87
N HIS A 508 -14.43 -22.77 -4.40
CA HIS A 508 -14.95 -23.87 -5.22
C HIS A 508 -16.46 -23.72 -5.55
N ASN A 509 -17.07 -22.60 -5.18
CA ASN A 509 -18.47 -22.36 -5.47
C ASN A 509 -18.67 -22.14 -6.99
N THR A 510 -19.54 -22.94 -7.59
CA THR A 510 -19.84 -22.85 -9.03
C THR A 510 -21.08 -22.02 -9.34
N GLU A 511 -21.89 -21.70 -8.34
CA GLU A 511 -23.17 -21.01 -8.48
C GLU A 511 -23.09 -19.51 -8.19
N LYS A 512 -22.14 -19.11 -7.34
CA LYS A 512 -21.92 -17.73 -6.90
C LYS A 512 -20.43 -17.46 -6.78
N LEU A 513 -20.05 -16.19 -6.74
CA LEU A 513 -18.66 -15.82 -6.46
C LEU A 513 -18.20 -16.35 -5.08
N ALA A 514 -19.09 -16.40 -4.12
CA ALA A 514 -18.94 -17.03 -2.82
C ALA A 514 -20.33 -17.16 -2.15
N ASP A 515 -20.47 -18.11 -1.23
CA ASP A 515 -21.70 -18.30 -0.45
C ASP A 515 -21.98 -17.10 0.45
N GLU A 516 -23.22 -16.64 0.47
CA GLU A 516 -23.64 -15.46 1.21
C GLU A 516 -23.39 -15.58 2.72
N GLU A 517 -23.68 -16.75 3.32
CA GLU A 517 -23.48 -16.97 4.75
C GLU A 517 -22.00 -17.00 5.13
N LEU A 518 -21.16 -17.56 4.25
CA LEU A 518 -19.70 -17.54 4.45
C LEU A 518 -19.13 -16.12 4.34
N LEU A 519 -19.63 -15.31 3.40
CA LEU A 519 -19.25 -13.90 3.31
C LEU A 519 -19.62 -13.13 4.58
N LYS A 520 -20.80 -13.38 5.16
CA LYS A 520 -21.22 -12.77 6.44
C LYS A 520 -20.32 -13.21 7.60
N GLN A 521 -19.84 -14.43 7.60
CA GLN A 521 -18.97 -14.97 8.64
C GLN A 521 -17.56 -14.37 8.59
N TRP A 522 -16.99 -14.19 7.41
CA TRP A 522 -15.56 -13.89 7.24
C TRP A 522 -15.22 -12.43 6.97
N LEU A 523 -16.16 -11.63 6.47
CA LEU A 523 -15.92 -10.21 6.21
C LEU A 523 -16.20 -9.33 7.43
N PRO A 524 -15.48 -8.21 7.58
CA PRO A 524 -14.39 -7.75 6.73
C PRO A 524 -13.11 -8.56 6.95
N VAL A 525 -12.13 -8.42 6.05
CA VAL A 525 -10.77 -8.91 6.28
C VAL A 525 -10.21 -8.23 7.53
N ASP A 526 -9.69 -9.01 8.49
CA ASP A 526 -9.24 -8.45 9.78
C ASP A 526 -7.94 -7.68 9.65
N ILE A 527 -6.98 -8.23 8.93
CA ILE A 527 -5.69 -7.58 8.64
C ILE A 527 -5.27 -7.80 7.19
N TYR A 528 -4.87 -6.73 6.54
CA TYR A 528 -4.30 -6.74 5.20
C TYR A 528 -2.89 -6.19 5.24
N VAL A 529 -1.91 -7.01 4.84
CA VAL A 529 -0.49 -6.61 4.81
C VAL A 529 -0.02 -6.52 3.36
N GLY A 530 0.56 -5.40 3.00
CA GLY A 530 1.07 -5.18 1.65
C GLY A 530 1.66 -3.80 1.45
N GLY A 531 2.23 -3.58 0.27
CA GLY A 531 2.97 -2.36 -0.06
C GLY A 531 2.12 -1.10 -0.14
N ALA A 532 2.68 0.02 0.30
CA ALA A 532 2.03 1.34 0.25
C ALA A 532 1.81 1.85 -1.19
N GLU A 533 2.53 1.32 -2.17
CA GLU A 533 2.39 1.68 -3.58
C GLU A 533 1.00 1.40 -4.17
N HIS A 534 0.22 0.55 -3.51
CA HIS A 534 -1.12 0.19 -3.96
C HIS A 534 -2.23 1.11 -3.43
N ALA A 535 -1.88 2.15 -2.68
CA ALA A 535 -2.84 3.03 -2.01
C ALA A 535 -3.89 3.63 -2.94
N VAL A 536 -3.50 4.09 -4.12
CA VAL A 536 -4.39 4.74 -5.11
C VAL A 536 -4.65 3.88 -6.36
N LEU A 537 -4.22 2.63 -6.33
CA LEU A 537 -4.45 1.64 -7.39
C LEU A 537 -5.33 0.51 -6.86
N HIS A 538 -4.72 -0.62 -6.51
CA HIS A 538 -5.41 -1.81 -6.03
C HIS A 538 -6.41 -1.52 -4.89
N LEU A 539 -5.98 -0.81 -3.86
CA LEU A 539 -6.82 -0.56 -2.68
C LEU A 539 -8.05 0.29 -3.02
N LEU A 540 -7.87 1.29 -3.88
CA LEU A 540 -8.99 2.14 -4.31
C LEU A 540 -9.98 1.36 -5.17
N TYR A 541 -9.48 0.58 -6.13
CA TYR A 541 -10.32 -0.21 -7.03
C TYR A 541 -11.07 -1.34 -6.28
N ALA A 542 -10.39 -2.01 -5.35
CA ALA A 542 -11.02 -3.04 -4.51
C ALA A 542 -12.13 -2.45 -3.63
N ARG A 543 -11.92 -1.29 -3.04
CA ARG A 543 -12.94 -0.58 -2.26
C ARG A 543 -14.14 -0.20 -3.12
N PHE A 544 -13.90 0.29 -4.33
CA PHE A 544 -14.97 0.62 -5.28
C PHE A 544 -15.81 -0.62 -5.62
N TRP A 545 -15.18 -1.70 -6.05
CA TRP A 545 -15.89 -2.94 -6.37
C TRP A 545 -16.65 -3.51 -5.18
N HIS A 546 -16.06 -3.45 -4.01
CA HIS A 546 -16.71 -3.91 -2.78
C HIS A 546 -18.00 -3.13 -2.48
N LYS A 547 -17.98 -1.81 -2.65
CA LYS A 547 -19.17 -0.96 -2.46
C LYS A 547 -20.26 -1.25 -3.49
N VAL A 548 -19.89 -1.52 -4.72
CA VAL A 548 -20.85 -1.96 -5.75
C VAL A 548 -21.48 -3.28 -5.35
N LEU A 549 -20.68 -4.24 -4.90
CA LEU A 549 -21.18 -5.54 -4.42
C LEU A 549 -22.04 -5.40 -3.15
N TYR A 550 -21.72 -4.45 -2.29
CA TYR A 550 -22.55 -4.10 -1.13
C TYR A 550 -23.91 -3.59 -1.57
N ASP A 551 -23.98 -2.69 -2.53
CA ASP A 551 -25.21 -2.16 -3.09
C ASP A 551 -26.06 -3.24 -3.78
N LEU A 552 -25.40 -4.26 -4.34
CA LEU A 552 -26.07 -5.43 -4.94
C LEU A 552 -26.53 -6.47 -3.90
N GLY A 553 -26.20 -6.28 -2.63
CA GLY A 553 -26.53 -7.23 -1.56
C GLY A 553 -25.67 -8.48 -1.54
N VAL A 554 -24.53 -8.49 -2.24
CA VAL A 554 -23.61 -9.64 -2.32
C VAL A 554 -22.72 -9.73 -1.09
N VAL A 555 -22.21 -8.60 -0.61
CA VAL A 555 -21.35 -8.53 0.58
C VAL A 555 -22.03 -7.77 1.70
N PRO A 556 -21.77 -8.12 2.97
CA PRO A 556 -22.47 -7.55 4.13
C PRO A 556 -21.84 -6.27 4.67
N THR A 557 -20.64 -5.91 4.23
CA THR A 557 -19.87 -4.77 4.76
C THR A 557 -19.62 -3.72 3.69
N LYS A 558 -19.51 -2.47 4.12
CA LYS A 558 -19.19 -1.34 3.22
C LYS A 558 -17.74 -1.33 2.80
N GLU A 559 -16.84 -1.83 3.68
CA GLU A 559 -15.40 -1.85 3.49
C GLU A 559 -14.87 -3.29 3.46
N PRO A 560 -13.91 -3.57 2.57
CA PRO A 560 -13.34 -4.91 2.46
C PRO A 560 -12.31 -5.23 3.54
N PHE A 561 -11.49 -4.25 3.94
CA PHE A 561 -10.31 -4.46 4.79
C PHE A 561 -10.40 -3.56 6.02
N GLN A 562 -10.44 -4.17 7.23
CA GLN A 562 -10.57 -3.39 8.46
C GLN A 562 -9.25 -2.73 8.83
N LYS A 563 -8.19 -3.52 8.98
CA LYS A 563 -6.86 -3.02 9.31
C LYS A 563 -5.90 -3.23 8.14
N LEU A 564 -5.18 -2.18 7.79
CA LEU A 564 -4.12 -2.21 6.79
C LEU A 564 -2.78 -1.96 7.47
N PHE A 565 -1.80 -2.77 7.12
CA PHE A 565 -0.42 -2.58 7.55
C PHE A 565 0.51 -2.59 6.34
N ASN A 566 1.34 -1.55 6.21
CA ASN A 566 2.33 -1.47 5.14
C ASN A 566 3.72 -1.77 5.71
N GLN A 567 4.28 -2.91 5.31
CA GLN A 567 5.66 -3.24 5.67
C GLN A 567 6.65 -2.34 4.91
N GLY A 568 7.82 -2.13 5.51
CA GLY A 568 8.94 -1.47 4.87
C GLY A 568 9.56 -2.34 3.78
N MET A 569 10.61 -1.83 3.13
CA MET A 569 11.35 -2.58 2.12
C MET A 569 12.64 -3.16 2.72
N ILE A 570 13.00 -4.36 2.28
CA ILE A 570 14.34 -4.90 2.47
C ILE A 570 15.19 -4.44 1.30
N LEU A 571 16.22 -3.65 1.62
CA LEU A 571 17.10 -3.05 0.63
C LEU A 571 18.33 -3.94 0.36
N GLY A 572 18.73 -4.04 -0.90
CA GLY A 572 19.94 -4.73 -1.30
C GLY A 572 21.17 -3.84 -1.25
N THR A 573 22.35 -4.44 -1.22
CA THR A 573 23.61 -3.73 -1.35
C THR A 573 23.72 -3.14 -2.75
N SER A 574 23.99 -1.84 -2.83
CA SER A 574 24.10 -1.12 -4.09
C SER A 574 25.22 -0.09 -4.04
N TYR A 575 25.58 0.45 -5.18
CA TYR A 575 26.73 1.34 -5.36
C TYR A 575 26.31 2.54 -6.20
N ARG A 576 26.79 3.72 -5.82
CA ARG A 576 26.49 4.98 -6.53
C ARG A 576 27.78 5.59 -7.07
N ASP A 577 27.69 6.16 -8.28
CA ASP A 577 28.75 6.98 -8.86
C ASP A 577 28.72 8.42 -8.28
N SER A 578 29.68 9.24 -8.71
CA SER A 578 29.79 10.65 -8.26
C SER A 578 28.59 11.51 -8.60
N ARG A 579 27.77 11.09 -9.56
CA ARG A 579 26.52 11.76 -9.97
C ARG A 579 25.31 11.26 -9.21
N GLY A 580 25.49 10.27 -8.31
CA GLY A 580 24.42 9.64 -7.55
C GLY A 580 23.66 8.54 -8.31
N ALA A 581 24.10 8.17 -9.52
CA ALA A 581 23.48 7.10 -10.29
C ALA A 581 23.86 5.72 -9.73
N LEU A 582 22.89 4.80 -9.71
CA LEU A 582 23.11 3.43 -9.26
C LEU A 582 23.85 2.60 -10.33
N VAL A 583 24.83 1.82 -9.90
CA VAL A 583 25.65 0.95 -10.74
C VAL A 583 25.31 -0.51 -10.42
N ALA A 584 25.08 -1.32 -11.45
CA ALA A 584 24.82 -2.75 -11.28
C ALA A 584 25.99 -3.45 -10.59
N THR A 585 25.71 -4.40 -9.69
CA THR A 585 26.73 -5.06 -8.85
C THR A 585 27.79 -5.82 -9.65
N ASP A 586 27.44 -6.33 -10.84
CA ASP A 586 28.41 -7.00 -11.73
C ASP A 586 29.42 -6.06 -12.39
N LYS A 587 29.20 -4.75 -12.31
CA LYS A 587 30.12 -3.70 -12.77
C LYS A 587 30.95 -3.09 -11.68
N VAL A 588 30.95 -3.70 -10.51
CA VAL A 588 31.66 -3.21 -9.32
C VAL A 588 32.75 -4.20 -8.92
N GLU A 589 33.97 -3.70 -8.66
CA GLU A 589 35.04 -4.48 -8.06
C GLU A 589 35.49 -3.85 -6.76
N LYS A 590 35.86 -4.69 -5.79
CA LYS A 590 36.44 -4.27 -4.52
C LYS A 590 37.97 -4.31 -4.58
N ARG A 591 38.61 -3.19 -4.27
CA ARG A 591 40.08 -3.08 -4.16
C ARG A 591 40.45 -2.32 -2.87
N ASP A 592 41.29 -2.93 -2.03
CA ASP A 592 41.79 -2.31 -0.79
C ASP A 592 40.69 -1.70 0.10
N GLY A 593 39.51 -2.37 0.17
CA GLY A 593 38.38 -1.94 1.00
C GLY A 593 37.47 -0.90 0.37
N SER A 594 37.80 -0.39 -0.81
CA SER A 594 37.00 0.54 -1.59
C SER A 594 36.38 -0.15 -2.81
N PHE A 595 35.33 0.45 -3.38
CA PHE A 595 34.59 -0.08 -4.52
C PHE A 595 34.80 0.80 -5.75
N PHE A 596 35.04 0.17 -6.90
CA PHE A 596 35.34 0.83 -8.17
C PHE A 596 34.50 0.27 -9.31
N HIS A 597 34.15 1.14 -10.25
CA HIS A 597 33.51 0.72 -11.49
C HIS A 597 34.53 0.01 -12.39
N VAL A 598 34.24 -1.20 -12.84
CA VAL A 598 35.15 -2.04 -13.61
C VAL A 598 35.56 -1.45 -14.96
N GLU A 599 34.68 -0.65 -15.59
CA GLU A 599 34.91 -0.05 -16.90
C GLU A 599 35.58 1.33 -16.81
N THR A 600 35.15 2.17 -15.86
CA THR A 600 35.60 3.56 -15.76
C THR A 600 36.71 3.77 -14.72
N GLY A 601 36.89 2.85 -13.79
CA GLY A 601 37.79 2.98 -12.67
C GLY A 601 37.37 4.00 -11.60
N GLU A 602 36.17 4.59 -11.73
CA GLU A 602 35.62 5.55 -10.77
C GLU A 602 35.37 4.88 -9.42
N GLU A 603 35.72 5.57 -8.33
CA GLU A 603 35.38 5.13 -6.98
C GLU A 603 33.87 5.31 -6.71
N LEU A 604 33.25 4.26 -6.16
CA LEU A 604 31.82 4.20 -5.91
C LEU A 604 31.53 4.22 -4.42
N GLU A 605 30.39 4.85 -4.05
CA GLU A 605 29.87 4.83 -2.70
C GLU A 605 28.92 3.65 -2.51
N GLN A 606 29.16 2.84 -1.49
CA GLN A 606 28.24 1.77 -1.11
C GLN A 606 27.03 2.36 -0.38
N ALA A 607 25.82 2.10 -0.89
CA ALA A 607 24.56 2.55 -0.29
C ALA A 607 23.46 1.53 -0.53
N PRO A 608 22.54 1.31 0.44
CA PRO A 608 21.40 0.43 0.21
C PRO A 608 20.45 1.02 -0.83
N ALA A 609 19.88 0.14 -1.66
CA ALA A 609 18.85 0.51 -2.62
C ALA A 609 17.85 -0.63 -2.80
N LYS A 610 16.67 -0.30 -3.35
CA LYS A 610 15.65 -1.29 -3.68
C LYS A 610 16.27 -2.42 -4.53
N MET A 611 15.93 -3.66 -4.18
CA MET A 611 16.36 -4.81 -4.97
C MET A 611 15.71 -4.80 -6.34
N SER A 612 16.53 -4.94 -7.38
CA SER A 612 16.05 -5.00 -8.77
C SER A 612 16.96 -5.87 -9.63
N LYS A 613 16.38 -6.42 -10.69
CA LYS A 613 17.15 -7.22 -11.68
C LYS A 613 18.22 -6.38 -12.37
N SER A 614 17.92 -5.14 -12.67
CA SER A 614 18.86 -4.24 -13.36
C SER A 614 20.09 -3.92 -12.51
N LEU A 615 19.92 -3.84 -11.20
CA LEU A 615 21.02 -3.60 -10.26
C LEU A 615 21.76 -4.88 -9.85
N LYS A 616 21.19 -6.04 -10.14
CA LYS A 616 21.74 -7.36 -9.76
C LYS A 616 22.07 -7.47 -8.27
N ASN A 617 21.27 -6.82 -7.44
CA ASN A 617 21.41 -6.79 -5.97
C ASN A 617 20.32 -7.63 -5.27
N VAL A 618 19.61 -8.47 -6.01
CA VAL A 618 18.56 -9.34 -5.48
C VAL A 618 19.15 -10.51 -4.73
N VAL A 619 18.63 -10.79 -3.54
CA VAL A 619 18.97 -11.99 -2.76
C VAL A 619 17.83 -13.00 -2.94
N ASN A 620 18.18 -14.23 -3.36
CA ASN A 620 17.21 -15.31 -3.55
C ASN A 620 16.98 -16.02 -2.21
N PRO A 621 15.70 -16.14 -1.76
CA PRO A 621 15.39 -16.86 -0.53
C PRO A 621 15.82 -18.34 -0.56
N ASP A 622 15.87 -18.99 -1.72
CA ASP A 622 16.36 -20.36 -1.84
C ASP A 622 17.78 -20.54 -1.32
N ASP A 623 18.67 -19.60 -1.62
CA ASP A 623 20.07 -19.63 -1.14
C ASP A 623 20.16 -19.45 0.37
N VAL A 624 19.33 -18.60 0.94
CA VAL A 624 19.26 -18.37 2.39
C VAL A 624 18.72 -19.61 3.11
N VAL A 625 17.66 -20.20 2.60
CA VAL A 625 17.05 -21.42 3.16
C VAL A 625 18.03 -22.60 3.11
N GLU A 626 18.76 -22.78 2.03
CA GLU A 626 19.76 -23.83 1.89
C GLU A 626 20.88 -23.67 2.92
N GLN A 627 21.39 -22.47 3.10
CA GLN A 627 22.53 -22.20 3.98
C GLN A 627 22.14 -22.10 5.45
N TYR A 628 21.05 -21.40 5.76
CA TYR A 628 20.68 -21.03 7.14
C TYR A 628 19.38 -21.67 7.64
N GLY A 629 18.49 -22.07 6.73
CA GLY A 629 17.14 -22.54 7.04
C GLY A 629 16.07 -21.46 6.96
N ALA A 630 14.84 -21.89 6.78
CA ALA A 630 13.67 -21.02 6.69
C ALA A 630 13.39 -20.29 8.00
N ASP A 631 13.48 -20.97 9.13
CA ASP A 631 13.24 -20.35 10.45
C ASP A 631 14.23 -19.21 10.71
N THR A 632 15.48 -19.37 10.29
CA THR A 632 16.49 -18.32 10.41
C THR A 632 16.14 -17.09 9.60
N LEU A 633 15.69 -17.28 8.36
CA LEU A 633 15.27 -16.16 7.50
C LEU A 633 14.07 -15.43 8.12
N ARG A 634 13.07 -16.16 8.60
CA ARG A 634 11.88 -15.58 9.26
C ARG A 634 12.26 -14.74 10.48
N VAL A 635 13.05 -15.29 11.37
CA VAL A 635 13.52 -14.60 12.60
C VAL A 635 14.36 -13.36 12.22
N TYR A 636 15.25 -13.51 11.25
CA TYR A 636 16.07 -12.40 10.77
C TYR A 636 15.24 -11.22 10.26
N GLU A 637 14.30 -11.48 9.37
CA GLU A 637 13.47 -10.43 8.78
C GLU A 637 12.57 -9.73 9.80
N MET A 638 12.13 -10.47 10.83
CA MET A 638 11.29 -9.90 11.88
C MET A 638 12.09 -9.19 12.99
N PHE A 639 13.36 -9.53 13.16
CA PHE A 639 14.19 -8.99 14.24
C PHE A 639 14.96 -7.72 13.86
N MET A 640 15.29 -7.52 12.59
CA MET A 640 16.17 -6.46 12.13
C MET A 640 15.75 -5.03 12.48
N GLY A 641 14.46 -4.81 12.68
CA GLY A 641 13.90 -3.50 13.00
C GLY A 641 12.37 -3.51 12.99
N PRO A 642 11.75 -2.35 13.16
CA PRO A 642 10.30 -2.23 13.03
C PRO A 642 9.82 -2.69 11.66
N LEU A 643 8.69 -3.39 11.62
CA LEU A 643 8.17 -3.98 10.39
C LEU A 643 7.85 -2.94 9.29
N ASP A 644 7.50 -1.72 9.68
CA ASP A 644 7.19 -0.60 8.78
C ASP A 644 8.42 0.19 8.30
N ALA A 645 9.62 -0.16 8.79
CA ALA A 645 10.87 0.50 8.41
C ALA A 645 11.55 -0.22 7.24
N SER A 646 12.18 0.56 6.36
CA SER A 646 13.08 0.01 5.35
C SER A 646 14.42 -0.36 5.96
N ILE A 647 14.91 -1.55 5.66
CA ILE A 647 16.06 -2.16 6.33
C ILE A 647 17.03 -2.70 5.29
N ALA A 648 18.33 -2.45 5.50
CA ALA A 648 19.37 -3.01 4.66
C ALA A 648 19.62 -4.50 4.98
N TRP A 649 19.70 -5.32 3.94
CA TRP A 649 20.04 -6.74 4.07
C TRP A 649 21.42 -6.92 4.69
N SER A 650 21.55 -7.81 5.68
CA SER A 650 22.80 -8.05 6.43
C SER A 650 23.07 -9.54 6.65
N GLU A 651 24.19 -10.03 6.12
CA GLU A 651 24.64 -11.42 6.36
C GLU A 651 25.00 -11.66 7.84
N GLU A 652 25.53 -10.67 8.54
CA GLU A 652 25.83 -10.77 9.98
C GLU A 652 24.54 -10.95 10.79
N GLY A 653 23.47 -10.29 10.41
CA GLY A 653 22.15 -10.44 11.03
C GLY A 653 21.61 -11.86 10.86
N LEU A 654 21.79 -12.46 9.67
CA LEU A 654 21.43 -13.86 9.42
C LEU A 654 22.19 -14.83 10.34
N GLU A 655 23.49 -14.66 10.45
CA GLU A 655 24.32 -15.48 11.32
C GLU A 655 23.93 -15.33 12.79
N GLY A 656 23.64 -14.11 13.24
CA GLY A 656 23.16 -13.83 14.59
C GLY A 656 21.84 -14.54 14.88
N SER A 657 20.90 -14.50 13.95
CA SER A 657 19.61 -15.18 14.04
C SER A 657 19.77 -16.70 14.08
N ARG A 658 20.65 -17.26 13.27
CA ARG A 658 20.98 -18.68 13.27
C ARG A 658 21.57 -19.12 14.62
N LYS A 659 22.50 -18.35 15.16
CA LYS A 659 23.12 -18.62 16.47
C LYS A 659 22.08 -18.59 17.59
N PHE A 660 21.14 -17.67 17.53
CA PHE A 660 20.02 -17.63 18.50
C PHE A 660 19.17 -18.91 18.46
N LEU A 661 18.79 -19.35 17.26
CA LEU A 661 17.97 -20.57 17.09
C LEU A 661 18.76 -21.83 17.53
N GLU A 662 20.03 -21.89 17.29
CA GLU A 662 20.89 -22.98 17.79
C GLU A 662 20.99 -22.98 19.33
N ARG A 663 21.03 -21.80 19.94
CA ARG A 663 20.98 -21.67 21.41
C ARG A 663 19.66 -22.15 21.97
N VAL A 664 18.56 -21.83 21.34
CA VAL A 664 17.20 -22.32 21.70
C VAL A 664 17.15 -23.85 21.59
N TYR A 665 17.63 -24.39 20.48
CA TYR A 665 17.66 -25.83 20.26
C TYR A 665 18.47 -26.55 21.35
N ARG A 666 19.67 -26.08 21.68
CA ARG A 666 20.51 -26.63 22.72
C ARG A 666 19.86 -26.49 24.10
N LEU A 667 19.27 -25.37 24.41
CA LEU A 667 18.59 -25.14 25.71
C LEU A 667 17.54 -26.23 25.98
N ILE A 668 16.72 -26.53 24.99
CA ILE A 668 15.60 -27.49 25.15
C ILE A 668 16.09 -28.95 25.05
N THR A 669 17.10 -29.25 24.23
CA THR A 669 17.54 -30.61 23.97
C THR A 669 18.62 -31.10 24.92
N THR A 670 19.39 -30.21 25.56
CA THR A 670 20.53 -30.60 26.40
C THR A 670 20.33 -30.29 27.90
N LYS A 671 19.56 -29.26 28.25
CA LYS A 671 19.30 -28.92 29.65
C LYS A 671 18.38 -29.93 30.30
N GLU A 672 18.63 -30.23 31.59
CA GLU A 672 17.71 -31.08 32.34
C GLU A 672 16.35 -30.42 32.51
N ILE A 673 15.30 -31.07 32.02
CA ILE A 673 13.92 -30.62 32.16
C ILE A 673 13.33 -31.26 33.42
N THR A 674 12.83 -30.44 34.34
CA THR A 674 12.31 -30.88 35.63
C THR A 674 10.82 -30.52 35.77
N LYS A 675 10.11 -31.36 36.55
CA LYS A 675 8.71 -31.09 36.94
C LYS A 675 8.60 -30.16 38.16
N GLU A 676 9.71 -29.94 38.88
CA GLU A 676 9.74 -29.06 40.03
C GLU A 676 10.17 -27.65 39.63
N ASN A 677 9.42 -26.65 40.08
CA ASN A 677 9.71 -25.26 39.85
C ASN A 677 10.49 -24.67 41.00
N SER A 678 11.75 -24.28 40.79
CA SER A 678 12.57 -23.61 41.82
C SER A 678 12.13 -22.15 42.03
N GLY A 679 11.33 -21.57 41.12
CA GLY A 679 10.93 -20.17 41.19
C GLY A 679 11.93 -19.20 40.57
N ALA A 680 13.13 -19.64 40.19
CA ALA A 680 14.21 -18.76 39.70
C ALA A 680 13.85 -18.02 38.39
N LEU A 681 13.03 -18.64 37.53
CA LEU A 681 12.61 -18.06 36.26
C LEU A 681 11.19 -17.48 36.25
N ASP A 682 10.52 -17.48 37.43
CA ASP A 682 9.10 -17.06 37.49
C ASP A 682 8.87 -15.68 36.91
N LYS A 683 9.65 -14.71 37.34
CA LYS A 683 9.48 -13.32 36.85
C LYS A 683 9.77 -13.19 35.35
N VAL A 684 10.95 -13.64 34.91
CA VAL A 684 11.35 -13.47 33.49
C VAL A 684 10.44 -14.24 32.53
N TYR A 685 9.97 -15.43 32.93
CA TYR A 685 9.02 -16.21 32.13
C TYR A 685 7.69 -15.48 31.97
N ASN A 686 7.08 -15.03 33.08
CA ASN A 686 5.78 -14.36 33.02
C ASN A 686 5.86 -13.00 32.31
N GLU A 687 6.95 -12.24 32.48
CA GLU A 687 7.24 -11.03 31.71
C GLU A 687 7.34 -11.36 30.21
N THR A 688 8.00 -12.46 29.88
CA THR A 688 8.17 -12.86 28.47
C THR A 688 6.84 -13.24 27.84
N VAL A 689 6.00 -14.01 28.52
CA VAL A 689 4.65 -14.36 28.03
C VAL A 689 3.82 -13.10 27.81
N LYS A 690 3.80 -12.20 28.79
CA LYS A 690 3.06 -10.93 28.67
C LYS A 690 3.56 -10.08 27.51
N ALA A 691 4.85 -9.82 27.44
CA ALA A 691 5.45 -8.97 26.44
C ALA A 691 5.26 -9.53 25.03
N VAL A 692 5.55 -10.81 24.82
CA VAL A 692 5.39 -11.44 23.50
C VAL A 692 3.93 -11.43 23.06
N THR A 693 3.00 -11.71 23.95
CA THR A 693 1.56 -11.70 23.64
C THR A 693 1.11 -10.31 23.16
N GLU A 694 1.46 -9.27 23.90
CA GLU A 694 1.10 -7.87 23.56
C GLU A 694 1.79 -7.41 22.28
N GLN A 695 3.08 -7.72 22.12
CA GLN A 695 3.88 -7.23 20.99
C GLN A 695 3.55 -7.95 19.69
N VAL A 696 3.24 -9.22 19.72
CA VAL A 696 2.76 -9.94 18.53
C VAL A 696 1.42 -9.38 18.06
N ASP A 697 0.51 -9.14 18.98
CA ASP A 697 -0.80 -8.54 18.65
C ASP A 697 -0.66 -7.14 18.04
N GLN A 698 0.36 -6.39 18.46
CA GLN A 698 0.69 -5.06 17.93
C GLN A 698 1.63 -5.07 16.71
N MET A 699 2.02 -6.25 16.24
CA MET A 699 2.98 -6.42 15.12
C MET A 699 4.37 -5.81 15.40
N LYS A 700 4.78 -5.78 16.67
CA LYS A 700 6.11 -5.36 17.13
C LYS A 700 7.02 -6.58 17.29
N PHE A 701 7.28 -7.26 16.19
CA PHE A 701 7.95 -8.55 16.20
C PHE A 701 9.42 -8.48 16.63
N ASN A 702 10.12 -7.42 16.29
CA ASN A 702 11.52 -7.22 16.70
C ASN A 702 11.69 -7.16 18.22
N THR A 703 10.80 -6.47 18.91
CA THR A 703 10.83 -6.39 20.37
C THR A 703 10.38 -7.69 21.04
N ALA A 704 9.42 -8.40 20.42
CA ALA A 704 9.02 -9.73 20.88
C ALA A 704 10.18 -10.74 20.83
N ILE A 705 10.93 -10.76 19.73
CA ILE A 705 12.11 -11.62 19.59
C ILE A 705 13.20 -11.25 20.60
N ALA A 706 13.43 -9.95 20.82
CA ALA A 706 14.38 -9.47 21.82
C ALA A 706 14.01 -10.00 23.23
N GLN A 707 12.74 -10.00 23.57
CA GLN A 707 12.25 -10.55 24.85
C GLN A 707 12.46 -12.07 24.93
N LEU A 708 12.28 -12.80 23.83
CA LEU A 708 12.61 -14.23 23.78
C LEU A 708 14.11 -14.48 24.05
N MET A 709 14.98 -13.63 23.55
CA MET A 709 16.43 -13.69 23.81
C MET A 709 16.73 -13.45 25.29
N VAL A 710 16.04 -12.53 25.94
CA VAL A 710 16.16 -12.27 27.39
C VAL A 710 15.85 -13.54 28.20
N PHE A 711 14.76 -14.23 27.85
CA PHE A 711 14.42 -15.49 28.52
C PHE A 711 15.48 -16.56 28.32
N VAL A 712 15.97 -16.75 27.10
CA VAL A 712 17.04 -17.73 26.79
C VAL A 712 18.31 -17.43 27.60
N ASN A 713 18.69 -16.17 27.69
CA ASN A 713 19.85 -15.77 28.50
C ASN A 713 19.68 -16.12 30.00
N ALA A 714 18.49 -15.89 30.54
CA ALA A 714 18.18 -16.21 31.93
C ALA A 714 18.14 -17.73 32.16
N ALA A 715 17.48 -18.46 31.26
CA ALA A 715 17.33 -19.92 31.38
C ALA A 715 18.67 -20.65 31.24
N ASN A 716 19.59 -20.13 30.42
CA ASN A 716 20.95 -20.72 30.29
C ASN A 716 21.80 -20.63 31.56
N LYS A 717 21.50 -19.71 32.45
CA LYS A 717 22.22 -19.54 33.72
C LYS A 717 21.78 -20.57 34.81
N GLU A 718 20.63 -21.18 34.59
CA GLU A 718 20.08 -22.17 35.51
C GLU A 718 20.56 -23.58 35.14
N ASP A 719 20.75 -24.44 36.15
CA ASP A 719 21.14 -25.84 35.93
C ASP A 719 20.02 -26.68 35.35
N LYS A 720 18.77 -26.38 35.69
CA LYS A 720 17.58 -27.08 35.27
C LYS A 720 16.52 -26.10 34.73
N LEU A 721 15.70 -26.61 33.86
CA LEU A 721 14.59 -25.84 33.27
C LEU A 721 13.25 -26.49 33.65
N PHE A 722 12.35 -25.71 34.28
CA PHE A 722 11.02 -26.16 34.63
C PHE A 722 10.21 -26.50 33.38
N SER A 723 9.60 -27.68 33.35
CA SER A 723 8.91 -28.25 32.19
C SER A 723 7.84 -27.34 31.63
N ASP A 724 7.00 -26.74 32.48
CA ASP A 724 5.92 -25.86 31.99
C ASP A 724 6.48 -24.58 31.35
N TYR A 725 7.60 -24.06 31.87
CA TYR A 725 8.25 -22.89 31.28
C TYR A 725 8.96 -23.23 29.96
N ALA A 726 9.53 -24.42 29.86
CA ALA A 726 10.09 -24.93 28.59
C ALA A 726 9.01 -25.04 27.52
N LYS A 727 7.88 -25.65 27.86
CA LYS A 727 6.73 -25.78 26.95
C LYS A 727 6.17 -24.41 26.53
N GLY A 728 5.93 -23.54 27.50
CA GLY A 728 5.42 -22.19 27.21
C GLY A 728 6.35 -21.39 26.35
N PHE A 729 7.66 -21.45 26.60
CA PHE A 729 8.65 -20.76 25.74
C PHE A 729 8.63 -21.29 24.31
N VAL A 730 8.58 -22.60 24.11
CA VAL A 730 8.50 -23.20 22.77
C VAL A 730 7.23 -22.74 22.05
N GLN A 731 6.11 -22.62 22.76
CA GLN A 731 4.88 -22.06 22.18
C GLN A 731 5.04 -20.59 21.76
N LEU A 732 5.78 -19.79 22.54
CA LEU A 732 6.02 -18.38 22.23
C LEU A 732 6.91 -18.18 21.00
N ILE A 733 7.91 -19.05 20.82
CA ILE A 733 8.83 -18.94 19.68
C ILE A 733 8.27 -19.60 18.40
N ALA A 734 7.35 -20.54 18.52
CA ALA A 734 6.83 -21.30 17.39
C ALA A 734 6.26 -20.44 16.25
N PRO A 735 5.53 -19.33 16.50
CA PRO A 735 5.09 -18.47 15.40
C PRO A 735 6.24 -17.86 14.58
N PHE A 736 7.37 -17.57 15.20
CA PHE A 736 8.55 -17.02 14.55
C PHE A 736 9.38 -18.09 13.84
N ALA A 737 9.54 -19.25 14.48
CA ALA A 737 10.34 -20.37 14.03
C ALA A 737 9.51 -21.67 14.10
N PRO A 738 8.54 -21.85 13.16
CA PRO A 738 7.54 -22.91 13.31
C PRO A 738 8.10 -24.31 13.16
N HIS A 739 9.10 -24.54 12.35
CA HIS A 739 9.71 -25.86 12.20
C HIS A 739 10.45 -26.26 13.49
N LEU A 740 11.23 -25.36 14.04
CA LEU A 740 11.91 -25.55 15.31
C LEU A 740 10.90 -25.72 16.45
N GLY A 741 9.84 -24.93 16.45
CA GLY A 741 8.76 -25.03 17.44
C GLY A 741 8.10 -26.41 17.45
N GLU A 742 7.75 -26.94 16.28
CA GLU A 742 7.21 -28.30 16.14
C GLU A 742 8.19 -29.36 16.66
N GLU A 743 9.43 -29.28 16.26
CA GLU A 743 10.49 -30.23 16.66
C GLU A 743 10.69 -30.24 18.17
N LEU A 744 10.85 -29.07 18.76
CA LEU A 744 11.07 -28.96 20.21
C LEU A 744 9.84 -29.32 21.02
N TRP A 745 8.64 -29.11 20.50
CA TRP A 745 7.40 -29.57 21.13
C TRP A 745 7.36 -31.09 21.24
N GLN A 746 7.80 -31.81 20.21
CA GLN A 746 7.89 -33.27 20.26
C GLN A 746 8.97 -33.75 21.23
N VAL A 747 10.10 -33.04 21.31
CA VAL A 747 11.14 -33.35 22.32
C VAL A 747 10.58 -33.26 23.75
N LEU A 748 9.73 -32.24 24.02
CA LEU A 748 9.17 -32.03 25.35
C LEU A 748 7.95 -32.90 25.64
N THR A 749 7.12 -33.25 24.65
CA THR A 749 5.81 -33.87 24.88
C THR A 749 5.67 -35.28 24.30
N ALA A 750 6.40 -35.58 23.24
CA ALA A 750 6.24 -36.80 22.43
C ALA A 750 4.76 -37.09 22.03
N SER A 751 3.95 -36.03 21.87
CA SER A 751 2.50 -36.14 21.65
C SER A 751 2.13 -36.67 20.26
N GLY A 752 3.01 -36.47 19.24
CA GLY A 752 2.70 -36.76 17.84
C GLY A 752 1.73 -35.75 17.21
N GLU A 753 1.29 -34.73 17.97
CA GLU A 753 0.38 -33.69 17.48
C GLU A 753 1.09 -32.37 17.27
N SER A 754 0.55 -31.54 16.35
CA SER A 754 1.11 -30.22 16.05
C SER A 754 0.98 -29.26 17.22
N ILE A 755 2.00 -28.42 17.41
CA ILE A 755 1.95 -27.30 18.35
C ILE A 755 0.94 -26.22 17.93
N SER A 756 0.52 -26.20 16.67
CA SER A 756 -0.28 -25.11 16.08
C SER A 756 -1.62 -24.87 16.76
N TYR A 757 -2.21 -25.90 17.39
CA TYR A 757 -3.51 -25.80 18.07
C TYR A 757 -3.40 -25.87 19.59
N VAL A 758 -2.18 -25.92 20.14
CA VAL A 758 -2.00 -25.88 21.59
C VAL A 758 -2.36 -24.49 22.11
N PRO A 759 -3.22 -24.39 23.15
CA PRO A 759 -3.63 -23.09 23.68
C PRO A 759 -2.46 -22.20 24.05
N TRP A 760 -2.50 -20.93 23.66
CA TRP A 760 -1.45 -19.96 23.95
C TRP A 760 -1.20 -19.86 25.46
N PRO A 761 0.06 -19.79 25.91
CA PRO A 761 0.36 -19.73 27.33
C PRO A 761 -0.15 -18.46 27.99
N SER A 762 -0.59 -18.58 29.25
CA SER A 762 -1.00 -17.45 30.07
C SER A 762 0.11 -17.07 31.03
N TYR A 763 0.04 -15.84 31.54
CA TYR A 763 1.00 -15.35 32.56
C TYR A 763 0.30 -15.07 33.89
N ASP A 764 1.06 -15.17 34.95
CA ASP A 764 0.61 -14.89 36.33
C ASP A 764 1.08 -13.49 36.73
N GLU A 765 0.15 -12.54 36.86
CA GLU A 765 0.47 -11.15 37.20
C GLU A 765 1.14 -11.01 38.57
N SER A 766 0.85 -11.91 39.52
CA SER A 766 1.47 -11.85 40.82
C SER A 766 3.00 -12.06 40.79
N LYS A 767 3.49 -12.70 39.73
CA LYS A 767 4.92 -12.98 39.53
C LYS A 767 5.65 -11.88 38.74
N LEU A 768 4.94 -10.89 38.28
CA LEU A 768 5.50 -9.70 37.58
C LEU A 768 5.92 -8.61 38.56
N VAL A 769 5.45 -8.69 39.81
CA VAL A 769 5.73 -7.65 40.82
C VAL A 769 7.16 -7.80 41.31
N GLU A 770 7.94 -6.74 41.27
CA GLU A 770 9.24 -6.65 41.92
C GLU A 770 9.05 -6.59 43.44
N ASN A 771 9.39 -7.66 44.10
CA ASN A 771 9.45 -7.67 45.57
C ASN A 771 10.74 -7.07 46.08
N GLU A 772 11.73 -6.86 45.20
CA GLU A 772 13.04 -6.32 45.56
C GLU A 772 13.39 -5.12 44.67
N ILE A 773 14.15 -4.19 45.21
CA ILE A 773 14.64 -3.00 44.51
C ILE A 773 16.10 -2.74 44.87
N GLU A 774 16.89 -2.28 43.92
CA GLU A 774 18.25 -1.78 44.17
C GLU A 774 18.19 -0.34 44.68
N ILE A 775 18.74 -0.11 45.87
CA ILE A 775 18.93 1.25 46.37
C ILE A 775 20.43 1.58 46.45
N VAL A 776 20.75 2.86 46.40
CA VAL A 776 22.12 3.34 46.57
C VAL A 776 22.32 3.82 48.02
N VAL A 777 23.48 3.49 48.61
CA VAL A 777 23.92 4.06 49.87
C VAL A 777 24.98 5.10 49.57
N GLN A 778 24.72 6.32 50.01
CA GLN A 778 25.62 7.46 49.92
C GLN A 778 26.23 7.78 51.26
N ILE A 779 27.47 8.22 51.23
CA ILE A 779 28.15 8.83 52.40
C ILE A 779 28.54 10.25 52.00
N LYS A 780 28.02 11.25 52.69
CA LYS A 780 28.16 12.67 52.36
C LYS A 780 27.79 12.96 50.89
N GLY A 781 26.69 12.35 50.38
CA GLY A 781 26.18 12.55 49.02
C GLY A 781 26.94 11.81 47.94
N LYS A 782 27.98 11.02 48.26
CA LYS A 782 28.73 10.18 47.28
C LYS A 782 28.31 8.72 47.40
N VAL A 783 27.94 8.11 46.27
CA VAL A 783 27.57 6.70 46.21
C VAL A 783 28.74 5.80 46.63
N LYS A 784 28.55 4.96 47.68
CA LYS A 784 29.55 4.05 48.23
C LYS A 784 29.17 2.57 48.12
N ALA A 785 27.89 2.28 48.10
CA ALA A 785 27.37 0.92 47.97
C ALA A 785 26.03 0.90 47.25
N LYS A 786 25.70 -0.27 46.77
CA LYS A 786 24.39 -0.59 46.22
C LYS A 786 23.87 -1.81 46.93
N LEU A 787 22.59 -1.78 47.33
CA LEU A 787 21.91 -2.82 48.06
C LEU A 787 20.65 -3.25 47.38
N VAL A 788 20.44 -4.55 47.29
CA VAL A 788 19.15 -5.13 46.87
C VAL A 788 18.33 -5.37 48.12
N VAL A 789 17.22 -4.73 48.27
CA VAL A 789 16.36 -4.78 49.47
C VAL A 789 14.90 -5.01 49.04
N ALA A 790 14.09 -5.47 50.00
CA ALA A 790 12.65 -5.60 49.77
C ALA A 790 12.04 -4.22 49.38
N LYS A 791 11.09 -4.23 48.48
CA LYS A 791 10.36 -3.03 48.07
C LYS A 791 9.46 -2.53 49.19
N ASP A 792 9.29 -1.24 49.28
CA ASP A 792 8.39 -0.58 50.27
C ASP A 792 8.77 -0.78 51.73
N LEU A 793 10.06 -0.96 52.04
CA LEU A 793 10.55 -0.93 53.39
C LEU A 793 10.36 0.47 54.01
N SER A 794 10.12 0.46 55.32
CA SER A 794 10.09 1.68 56.09
C SER A 794 11.46 2.40 56.12
N ARG A 795 11.48 3.69 56.45
CA ARG A 795 12.73 4.44 56.57
C ARG A 795 13.69 3.81 57.61
N GLU A 796 13.15 3.33 58.73
CA GLU A 796 13.91 2.68 59.77
C GLU A 796 14.54 1.36 59.32
N GLU A 797 13.75 0.49 58.70
CA GLU A 797 14.24 -0.79 58.15
C GLU A 797 15.31 -0.55 57.09
N LEU A 798 15.12 0.42 56.24
CA LEU A 798 16.10 0.76 55.16
C LEU A 798 17.41 1.31 55.75
N GLN A 799 17.34 2.14 56.79
CA GLN A 799 18.49 2.63 57.52
C GLN A 799 19.27 1.49 58.19
N ASP A 800 18.57 0.60 58.86
CA ASP A 800 19.21 -0.56 59.55
C ASP A 800 19.94 -1.47 58.55
N LEU A 801 19.33 -1.76 57.39
CA LEU A 801 19.97 -2.53 56.32
C LEU A 801 21.19 -1.86 55.74
N ALA A 802 21.13 -0.56 55.50
CA ALA A 802 22.26 0.22 55.01
C ALA A 802 23.43 0.23 55.98
N LEU A 803 23.15 0.43 57.28
CA LEU A 803 24.18 0.44 58.36
C LEU A 803 24.77 -0.95 58.61
N ALA A 804 24.02 -2.02 58.35
CA ALA A 804 24.48 -3.38 58.50
C ALA A 804 25.38 -3.88 57.34
N ASN A 805 25.41 -3.19 56.23
CA ASN A 805 26.21 -3.56 55.07
C ASN A 805 27.70 -3.45 55.33
N GLU A 806 28.46 -4.51 55.08
CA GLU A 806 29.92 -4.56 55.37
C GLU A 806 30.71 -3.44 54.69
N LYS A 807 30.40 -3.12 53.44
CA LYS A 807 31.07 -2.08 52.69
C LYS A 807 30.77 -0.69 53.25
N VAL A 808 29.57 -0.46 53.67
CA VAL A 808 29.13 0.78 54.34
C VAL A 808 29.82 0.91 55.70
N GLN A 809 29.90 -0.18 56.51
CA GLN A 809 30.55 -0.21 57.76
C GLN A 809 32.07 0.13 57.65
N SER A 810 32.73 -0.39 56.65
CA SER A 810 34.13 -0.06 56.37
C SER A 810 34.36 1.41 56.00
N GLU A 811 33.44 2.05 55.34
CA GLU A 811 33.50 3.45 54.92
C GLU A 811 33.19 4.43 56.08
N ILE A 812 32.44 4.01 57.06
CA ILE A 812 32.06 4.84 58.22
C ILE A 812 32.93 4.49 59.49
N ALA A 813 33.80 3.50 59.39
CA ALA A 813 34.64 3.11 60.52
C ALA A 813 35.47 4.28 61.02
N GLY A 814 35.44 4.53 62.36
CA GLY A 814 36.16 5.61 62.99
C GLY A 814 35.56 6.99 62.75
N LYS A 815 34.37 7.12 62.25
CA LYS A 815 33.67 8.37 62.01
C LYS A 815 32.38 8.44 62.85
N ASP A 816 32.01 9.63 63.26
CA ASP A 816 30.76 9.84 64.00
C ASP A 816 29.63 10.09 63.02
N ILE A 817 28.55 9.30 63.16
CA ILE A 817 27.34 9.48 62.36
C ILE A 817 26.55 10.65 62.91
N ILE A 818 26.40 11.69 62.06
CA ILE A 818 25.61 12.87 62.45
C ILE A 818 24.14 12.64 62.11
N LYS A 819 23.82 12.08 60.89
CA LYS A 819 22.46 11.90 60.44
C LYS A 819 22.40 10.81 59.37
N VAL A 820 21.31 10.04 59.37
CA VAL A 820 21.00 9.07 58.29
C VAL A 820 19.68 9.46 57.66
N ILE A 821 19.69 9.68 56.37
CA ILE A 821 18.50 10.09 55.62
C ILE A 821 18.13 8.93 54.70
N ALA A 822 16.98 8.29 54.90
CA ALA A 822 16.44 7.24 54.05
C ALA A 822 15.29 7.79 53.25
N VAL A 823 15.36 7.56 51.94
CA VAL A 823 14.27 7.79 51.00
C VAL A 823 13.78 6.46 50.49
N PRO A 824 12.58 6.02 50.91
CA PRO A 824 12.07 4.69 50.51
C PRO A 824 12.14 4.44 49.01
N ASN A 825 12.53 3.24 48.66
CA ASN A 825 12.70 2.79 47.25
C ASN A 825 13.72 3.58 46.42
N LYS A 826 14.61 4.37 47.04
CA LYS A 826 15.58 5.19 46.31
C LYS A 826 17.01 5.09 46.85
N LEU A 827 17.21 5.64 48.04
CA LEU A 827 18.56 5.75 48.60
C LEU A 827 18.57 5.91 50.12
N VAL A 828 19.75 5.66 50.71
CA VAL A 828 20.12 6.06 52.05
C VAL A 828 21.37 6.92 51.98
N ASN A 829 21.33 8.11 52.57
CA ASN A 829 22.49 9.00 52.66
C ASN A 829 22.92 9.10 54.11
N ILE A 830 24.18 8.72 54.38
CA ILE A 830 24.78 8.75 55.71
C ILE A 830 25.71 9.99 55.81
N VAL A 831 25.40 10.88 56.71
CA VAL A 831 26.25 12.05 57.01
C VAL A 831 27.13 11.73 58.18
N VAL A 832 28.45 11.77 57.97
CA VAL A 832 29.47 11.49 58.99
C VAL A 832 30.41 12.70 59.22
N LYS A 833 30.98 12.79 60.35
CA LYS A 833 31.99 13.85 60.74
C LYS A 833 33.38 13.24 60.76
#